data_8c232b47ae1754f8972db3f02892eee1
#
_entry.id   8c232b47ae1754f8972db3f02892eee1
#
_cell.length_a   1.000
_cell.length_b   1.000
_cell.length_c   1.000
_cell.angle_alpha   90.00
_cell.angle_beta   90.00
_cell.angle_gamma   90.00
#
_symmetry.space_group_name_H-M   'P 1'
#
loop_
_entity.id
_entity.type
_entity.pdbx_description
1 polymer ?
#
loop_
_entity_poly.entity_id
_entity_poly.type
_entity_poly.pdbx_seq_one_letter_code
_entity_poly.pdbx_strand_id
1 'polypeptide(L)'
;MSLRAVSLACIMLVLAACSGGSQKKAGGVDPATPDQGCEGSCADTPTSLTVTDVENAIAQAVAEAQARGASATIAVVDRVGNVLAVFRMSGATTSITVSSPGTAVDGGLEGVNIVPDSLAAIAKAVTAAYLSTEGNAFTTRTASQIVQDHFNPLDSLQPAGPLFGVQFSQLPCSDLMTRFAGGAPDAGPHRSPLGLSADPGGLPLFKAGTVVGGVGVISDATYSLDVDISNVDADDDELVAVAGASGLAAPDLRRANRIAVDGRTLRFSDGSGNDLMTDPTVAPTFASINNVAGVLLAVPGYVTASVSAGTAFGHAASGIRPDTLDYPGLDAFVLVDSLNVERFRPIAGTDGAMALTAIEVQAILGEALTLANMSRAQIRRPFGTPARVSISVVDSNGVILGIVRGRDAPVFGIDVSLQKARTASFFSSTGAAAALNGVPPATYLNGGLVVLRKEPLSQYVTAAQSFLGLPNALTDGAIAFSDRAGGNLSRPFYPDGVTGNPNGPFSKPPGQWSPFSTGLQLDLVYNAIVQHIGFVLAAAPDVPTNCTGIDGFDNAFATAGVIGQLANGTQIFPGSVPIYRGNQLVGAIGVSGDGVDQDDMVAFLGVHRAGQSLGGFGNAAKPMRADTLTPQGVRLRYVNCPITPFIDSDEQNVCESK
;
A
#
# COMPACT_ATOMS: atom_id res chain seq x y z
N MET A 1 3.62 31.38 -71.42
CA MET A 1 2.26 31.04 -71.90
C MET A 1 1.62 30.25 -70.77
N SER A 2 0.78 30.77 -70.22
CA SER A 2 -0.52 31.21 -69.88
C SER A 2 -0.92 30.78 -68.47
N LEU A 3 -1.19 31.83 -67.71
CA LEU A 3 -2.01 31.85 -66.48
C LEU A 3 -3.31 31.06 -66.62
N ARG A 4 -3.76 30.51 -65.48
CA ARG A 4 -5.15 30.65 -65.06
C ARG A 4 -5.26 30.56 -63.53
N ALA A 5 -5.66 31.67 -62.94
CA ALA A 5 -6.20 31.78 -61.60
C ALA A 5 -7.59 31.14 -61.54
N VAL A 6 -7.93 30.49 -60.41
CA VAL A 6 -9.31 30.21 -60.03
C VAL A 6 -9.54 30.56 -58.58
N SER A 7 -10.59 31.32 -58.41
CA SER A 7 -11.05 32.06 -57.26
C SER A 7 -11.38 31.25 -56.01
N LEU A 8 -11.14 31.88 -54.88
CA LEU A 8 -11.68 31.57 -53.54
C LEU A 8 -13.19 31.83 -53.54
N ALA A 9 -13.97 30.83 -53.19
CA ALA A 9 -15.38 31.02 -52.79
C ALA A 9 -15.57 30.55 -51.35
N CYS A 10 -15.78 31.53 -50.46
CA CYS A 10 -16.31 31.29 -49.13
C CYS A 10 -17.73 30.74 -49.19
N ILE A 11 -17.94 29.56 -48.65
CA ILE A 11 -19.29 29.06 -48.33
C ILE A 11 -19.39 28.98 -46.82
N MET A 12 -20.11 29.93 -46.21
CA MET A 12 -20.63 29.79 -44.85
C MET A 12 -21.75 28.73 -44.89
N LEU A 13 -21.52 27.62 -44.20
CA LEU A 13 -22.59 26.67 -43.88
C LEU A 13 -23.07 26.95 -42.45
N VAL A 14 -24.29 27.43 -42.36
CA VAL A 14 -25.06 27.51 -41.12
C VAL A 14 -25.43 26.09 -40.71
N LEU A 15 -24.89 25.62 -39.59
CA LEU A 15 -25.28 24.37 -38.93
C LEU A 15 -26.57 24.61 -38.15
N ALA A 16 -27.68 24.19 -38.70
CA ALA A 16 -28.91 24.02 -37.95
C ALA A 16 -28.75 22.80 -37.06
N ALA A 17 -28.81 23.00 -35.74
CA ALA A 17 -28.83 21.94 -34.76
C ALA A 17 -30.13 21.14 -34.88
N CYS A 18 -30.04 19.88 -35.29
CA CYS A 18 -31.09 18.90 -35.06
C CYS A 18 -30.99 18.38 -33.64
N SER A 19 -31.82 18.92 -32.75
CA SER A 19 -32.13 18.32 -31.45
C SER A 19 -33.05 17.11 -31.68
N GLY A 20 -32.51 15.92 -31.52
CA GLY A 20 -33.26 14.68 -31.64
C GLY A 20 -32.46 13.49 -31.16
N GLY A 21 -31.76 13.64 -30.04
CA GLY A 21 -31.16 12.55 -29.30
C GLY A 21 -31.98 12.29 -28.04
N SER A 22 -32.60 11.13 -27.97
CA SER A 22 -33.21 10.56 -26.78
C SER A 22 -32.24 10.76 -25.62
N GLN A 23 -32.60 11.62 -24.66
CA GLN A 23 -31.92 11.65 -23.37
C GLN A 23 -32.17 10.29 -22.73
N LYS A 24 -31.20 9.39 -22.79
CA LYS A 24 -31.09 8.39 -21.74
C LYS A 24 -31.09 9.20 -20.43
N LYS A 25 -32.08 8.96 -19.58
CA LYS A 25 -32.08 9.43 -18.21
C LYS A 25 -30.67 9.19 -17.69
N ALA A 26 -30.01 10.24 -17.25
CA ALA A 26 -28.80 10.11 -16.47
C ALA A 26 -29.11 9.12 -15.35
N GLY A 27 -28.42 8.00 -15.34
CA GLY A 27 -28.58 6.95 -14.34
C GLY A 27 -28.56 7.59 -12.95
N GLY A 28 -29.38 7.06 -12.06
CA GLY A 28 -29.50 7.57 -10.71
C GLY A 28 -28.12 7.79 -10.14
N VAL A 29 -27.84 9.02 -9.75
CA VAL A 29 -26.64 9.36 -8.99
C VAL A 29 -26.79 8.53 -7.73
N ASP A 30 -25.81 7.61 -7.46
CA ASP A 30 -25.64 7.11 -6.11
C ASP A 30 -25.86 8.29 -5.18
N PRO A 31 -26.59 8.16 -4.08
CA PRO A 31 -26.68 9.19 -3.07
C PRO A 31 -25.32 9.33 -2.38
N ALA A 32 -24.30 9.70 -3.19
CA ALA A 32 -23.03 10.15 -2.69
C ALA A 32 -23.35 11.30 -1.73
N THR A 33 -22.82 11.24 -0.54
CA THR A 33 -22.76 12.42 0.32
C THR A 33 -22.31 13.58 -0.56
N PRO A 34 -23.03 14.71 -0.59
CA PRO A 34 -22.62 15.84 -1.41
C PRO A 34 -21.13 16.07 -1.19
N ASP A 35 -20.40 16.28 -2.28
CA ASP A 35 -18.99 16.71 -2.18
C ASP A 35 -19.01 18.02 -1.39
N GLN A 36 -18.80 17.92 -0.09
CA GLN A 36 -18.84 19.05 0.86
C GLN A 36 -17.60 19.92 0.73
N GLY A 37 -16.85 19.73 -0.36
CA GLY A 37 -15.67 20.55 -0.63
C GLY A 37 -14.65 20.45 0.49
N CYS A 38 -14.31 19.23 0.92
CA CYS A 38 -13.20 19.01 1.84
C CYS A 38 -11.89 19.42 1.19
N GLU A 39 -11.58 20.68 1.21
CA GLU A 39 -10.32 21.25 0.75
C GLU A 39 -9.23 21.14 1.84
N GLY A 40 -9.07 19.95 2.41
CA GLY A 40 -8.02 19.66 3.39
C GLY A 40 -8.34 20.04 4.84
N SER A 41 -9.60 20.39 5.16
CA SER A 41 -10.03 20.72 6.53
C SER A 41 -10.95 19.67 7.18
N CYS A 42 -11.28 18.61 6.48
CA CYS A 42 -12.20 17.57 6.99
C CYS A 42 -11.62 16.82 8.19
N ALA A 43 -10.31 16.67 8.27
CA ALA A 43 -9.64 16.07 9.43
C ALA A 43 -9.81 16.89 10.72
N ASP A 44 -10.22 18.15 10.63
CA ASP A 44 -10.45 19.01 11.79
C ASP A 44 -11.83 18.75 12.45
N THR A 45 -12.74 18.08 11.72
CA THR A 45 -14.07 17.73 12.24
C THR A 45 -14.07 16.26 12.65
N PRO A 46 -14.27 15.93 13.93
CA PRO A 46 -14.35 14.55 14.40
C PRO A 46 -15.47 13.80 13.66
N THR A 47 -15.09 12.86 12.81
CA THR A 47 -16.02 12.08 11.99
C THR A 47 -15.59 10.62 12.03
N SER A 48 -16.52 9.73 12.36
CA SER A 48 -16.28 8.29 12.46
C SER A 48 -17.53 7.49 12.12
N LEU A 49 -17.34 6.19 11.90
CA LEU A 49 -18.45 5.24 11.81
C LEU A 49 -19.11 5.05 13.17
N THR A 50 -20.42 5.20 13.24
CA THR A 50 -21.23 4.81 14.40
C THR A 50 -21.55 3.32 14.34
N VAL A 51 -22.00 2.73 15.45
CA VAL A 51 -22.53 1.35 15.46
C VAL A 51 -23.62 1.17 14.40
N THR A 52 -24.53 2.14 14.27
CA THR A 52 -25.59 2.10 13.26
C THR A 52 -25.06 2.13 11.83
N ASP A 53 -24.00 2.89 11.54
CA ASP A 53 -23.38 2.89 10.20
C ASP A 53 -22.83 1.50 9.87
N VAL A 54 -22.14 0.85 10.82
CA VAL A 54 -21.58 -0.50 10.66
C VAL A 54 -22.70 -1.53 10.48
N GLU A 55 -23.74 -1.47 11.29
CA GLU A 55 -24.91 -2.35 11.20
C GLU A 55 -25.63 -2.21 9.86
N ASN A 56 -25.81 -0.98 9.37
CA ASN A 56 -26.42 -0.70 8.07
C ASN A 56 -25.56 -1.24 6.92
N ALA A 57 -24.24 -1.00 6.94
CA ALA A 57 -23.34 -1.52 5.91
C ALA A 57 -23.42 -3.05 5.80
N ILE A 58 -23.45 -3.76 6.93
CA ILE A 58 -23.59 -5.21 6.94
C ILE A 58 -24.98 -5.63 6.42
N ALA A 59 -26.05 -4.96 6.86
CA ALA A 59 -27.41 -5.32 6.46
C ALA A 59 -27.67 -5.12 4.97
N GLN A 60 -27.16 -4.03 4.40
CA GLN A 60 -27.21 -3.74 2.96
C GLN A 60 -26.46 -4.77 2.14
N ALA A 61 -25.22 -5.11 2.56
CA ALA A 61 -24.40 -6.14 1.92
C ALA A 61 -25.07 -7.53 1.98
N VAL A 62 -25.63 -7.92 3.13
CA VAL A 62 -26.36 -9.19 3.29
C VAL A 62 -27.59 -9.26 2.37
N ALA A 63 -28.36 -8.17 2.26
CA ALA A 63 -29.53 -8.13 1.39
C ALA A 63 -29.15 -8.35 -0.08
N GLU A 64 -28.09 -7.68 -0.53
CA GLU A 64 -27.59 -7.81 -1.90
C GLU A 64 -27.04 -9.22 -2.16
N ALA A 65 -26.23 -9.78 -1.27
CA ALA A 65 -25.72 -11.14 -1.39
C ALA A 65 -26.87 -12.16 -1.50
N GLN A 66 -27.93 -12.03 -0.67
CA GLN A 66 -29.10 -12.89 -0.75
C GLN A 66 -29.84 -12.77 -2.08
N ALA A 67 -29.99 -11.56 -2.61
CA ALA A 67 -30.64 -11.33 -3.90
C ALA A 67 -29.86 -11.95 -5.05
N ARG A 68 -28.52 -12.02 -4.95
CA ARG A 68 -27.62 -12.68 -5.91
C ARG A 68 -27.55 -14.19 -5.71
N GLY A 69 -28.11 -14.74 -4.63
CA GLY A 69 -27.97 -16.14 -4.29
C GLY A 69 -26.56 -16.49 -3.75
N ALA A 70 -25.80 -15.48 -3.37
CA ALA A 70 -24.47 -15.64 -2.77
C ALA A 70 -24.54 -15.67 -1.24
N SER A 71 -23.51 -16.24 -0.62
CA SER A 71 -23.31 -16.23 0.83
C SER A 71 -21.91 -15.68 1.14
N ALA A 72 -21.87 -14.53 1.80
CA ALA A 72 -20.63 -13.78 1.97
C ALA A 72 -20.16 -13.68 3.43
N THR A 73 -18.87 -13.45 3.61
CA THR A 73 -18.29 -12.91 4.83
C THR A 73 -17.93 -11.44 4.60
N ILE A 74 -18.42 -10.59 5.50
CA ILE A 74 -18.39 -9.13 5.40
C ILE A 74 -17.63 -8.58 6.60
N ALA A 75 -16.61 -7.76 6.35
CA ALA A 75 -15.86 -7.04 7.39
C ALA A 75 -16.02 -5.53 7.22
N VAL A 76 -16.14 -4.81 8.33
CA VAL A 76 -16.11 -3.35 8.36
C VAL A 76 -14.98 -2.91 9.29
N VAL A 77 -14.16 -1.97 8.83
CA VAL A 77 -13.05 -1.40 9.60
C VAL A 77 -13.16 0.13 9.65
N ASP A 78 -12.56 0.77 10.66
CA ASP A 78 -12.37 2.21 10.64
C ASP A 78 -11.12 2.61 9.84
N ARG A 79 -10.85 3.91 9.73
CA ARG A 79 -9.76 4.44 8.91
C ARG A 79 -8.36 4.00 9.38
N VAL A 80 -8.18 3.66 10.65
CA VAL A 80 -6.90 3.17 11.19
C VAL A 80 -6.87 1.65 11.37
N GLY A 81 -7.84 0.94 10.79
CA GLY A 81 -7.85 -0.52 10.70
C GLY A 81 -8.37 -1.24 11.94
N ASN A 82 -9.01 -0.54 12.90
CA ASN A 82 -9.82 -1.24 13.90
C ASN A 82 -10.91 -2.03 13.19
N VAL A 83 -10.98 -3.33 13.43
CA VAL A 83 -12.07 -4.17 12.90
C VAL A 83 -13.31 -3.96 13.77
N LEU A 84 -14.34 -3.34 13.19
CA LEU A 84 -15.55 -2.93 13.90
C LEU A 84 -16.59 -4.04 13.98
N ALA A 85 -16.64 -4.89 12.94
CA ALA A 85 -17.44 -6.10 12.92
C ALA A 85 -16.96 -7.03 11.80
N VAL A 86 -17.14 -8.34 11.99
CA VAL A 86 -17.10 -9.36 10.94
C VAL A 86 -18.39 -10.17 11.03
N PHE A 87 -19.14 -10.23 9.94
CA PHE A 87 -20.38 -10.97 9.82
C PHE A 87 -20.27 -12.04 8.77
N ARG A 88 -20.54 -13.29 9.11
CA ARG A 88 -20.57 -14.42 8.17
C ARG A 88 -21.99 -14.89 7.94
N MET A 89 -22.42 -14.88 6.68
CA MET A 89 -23.71 -15.43 6.28
C MET A 89 -23.72 -16.96 6.42
N SER A 90 -24.89 -17.51 6.69
CA SER A 90 -25.12 -18.95 6.66
C SER A 90 -24.85 -19.48 5.26
N GLY A 91 -24.00 -20.50 5.13
CA GLY A 91 -23.62 -21.07 3.84
C GLY A 91 -22.37 -20.45 3.20
N ALA A 92 -21.79 -19.37 3.76
CA ALA A 92 -20.51 -18.85 3.30
C ALA A 92 -19.37 -19.87 3.51
N THR A 93 -18.38 -19.85 2.63
CA THR A 93 -17.16 -20.64 2.80
C THR A 93 -16.44 -20.20 4.07
N THR A 94 -15.68 -21.10 4.68
CA THR A 94 -14.92 -20.81 5.90
C THR A 94 -13.42 -20.69 5.64
N SER A 95 -12.98 -21.11 4.46
CA SER A 95 -11.60 -20.96 3.98
C SER A 95 -11.59 -20.65 2.49
N ILE A 96 -10.58 -19.92 2.07
CA ILE A 96 -10.37 -19.51 0.68
C ILE A 96 -9.01 -19.99 0.19
N THR A 97 -8.87 -20.05 -1.13
CA THR A 97 -7.61 -20.35 -1.82
C THR A 97 -7.03 -19.07 -2.41
N VAL A 98 -5.75 -18.81 -2.16
CA VAL A 98 -5.01 -17.73 -2.84
C VAL A 98 -4.64 -18.21 -4.25
N SER A 99 -5.03 -17.46 -5.28
CA SER A 99 -4.77 -17.88 -6.67
C SER A 99 -4.80 -16.69 -7.64
N SER A 100 -3.79 -16.59 -8.48
CA SER A 100 -3.78 -15.64 -9.60
C SER A 100 -4.45 -16.26 -10.82
N PRO A 101 -5.47 -15.61 -11.42
CA PRO A 101 -6.16 -16.13 -12.60
C PRO A 101 -5.21 -16.28 -13.79
N GLY A 102 -5.39 -17.35 -14.58
CA GLY A 102 -4.68 -17.54 -15.84
C GLY A 102 -3.19 -17.86 -15.75
N THR A 103 -2.63 -18.00 -14.56
CA THR A 103 -1.21 -18.36 -14.36
C THR A 103 -1.10 -19.79 -13.82
N ALA A 104 -0.04 -20.49 -14.24
CA ALA A 104 0.34 -21.81 -13.69
C ALA A 104 1.49 -21.65 -12.68
N VAL A 105 1.50 -20.56 -11.92
CA VAL A 105 2.52 -20.29 -10.91
C VAL A 105 2.31 -21.19 -9.71
N ASP A 106 3.35 -21.86 -9.28
CA ASP A 106 3.38 -22.62 -8.03
C ASP A 106 4.40 -22.01 -7.06
N GLY A 107 4.05 -21.96 -5.78
CA GLY A 107 4.90 -21.40 -4.71
C GLY A 107 4.52 -19.98 -4.31
N GLY A 108 5.25 -19.45 -3.34
CA GLY A 108 4.76 -18.28 -2.63
C GLY A 108 3.45 -18.61 -1.92
N LEU A 109 2.50 -17.71 -2.00
CA LEU A 109 1.15 -17.90 -1.47
C LEU A 109 0.20 -18.58 -2.48
N GLU A 110 0.61 -18.77 -3.73
CA GLU A 110 -0.23 -19.45 -4.74
C GLU A 110 -0.62 -20.87 -4.30
N GLY A 111 -1.90 -21.18 -4.38
CA GLY A 111 -2.46 -22.47 -3.99
C GLY A 111 -2.63 -22.69 -2.49
N VAL A 112 -2.26 -21.73 -1.63
CA VAL A 112 -2.53 -21.80 -0.20
C VAL A 112 -4.03 -21.70 0.03
N ASN A 113 -4.65 -22.79 0.55
CA ASN A 113 -6.10 -22.96 0.64
C ASN A 113 -6.64 -23.06 2.08
N ILE A 114 -5.83 -22.68 3.05
CA ILE A 114 -6.17 -22.72 4.48
C ILE A 114 -6.47 -21.34 5.06
N VAL A 115 -6.55 -20.32 4.22
CA VAL A 115 -6.78 -18.94 4.68
C VAL A 115 -8.24 -18.80 5.13
N PRO A 116 -8.51 -18.42 6.39
CA PRO A 116 -9.87 -18.10 6.82
C PRO A 116 -10.50 -16.97 5.98
N ASP A 117 -11.74 -17.15 5.55
CA ASP A 117 -12.54 -16.16 4.83
C ASP A 117 -12.59 -14.80 5.54
N SER A 118 -12.65 -14.81 6.87
CA SER A 118 -12.63 -13.61 7.70
C SER A 118 -11.36 -12.79 7.54
N LEU A 119 -10.20 -13.43 7.32
CA LEU A 119 -8.95 -12.72 7.07
C LEU A 119 -8.94 -12.04 5.69
N ALA A 120 -9.51 -12.68 4.68
CA ALA A 120 -9.67 -12.09 3.35
C ALA A 120 -10.59 -10.85 3.40
N ALA A 121 -11.77 -10.97 4.02
CA ALA A 121 -12.70 -9.84 4.18
C ALA A 121 -12.07 -8.67 4.94
N ILE A 122 -11.34 -8.94 6.04
CA ILE A 122 -10.62 -7.91 6.81
C ILE A 122 -9.53 -7.25 5.94
N ALA A 123 -8.72 -8.03 5.22
CA ALA A 123 -7.66 -7.48 4.37
C ALA A 123 -8.22 -6.58 3.26
N LYS A 124 -9.34 -6.96 2.62
CA LYS A 124 -10.04 -6.13 1.64
C LYS A 124 -10.52 -4.80 2.25
N ALA A 125 -11.17 -4.85 3.42
CA ALA A 125 -11.66 -3.65 4.12
C ALA A 125 -10.50 -2.72 4.53
N VAL A 126 -9.44 -3.26 5.13
CA VAL A 126 -8.24 -2.50 5.52
C VAL A 126 -7.59 -1.86 4.29
N THR A 127 -7.47 -2.58 3.18
CA THR A 127 -6.87 -2.05 1.95
C THR A 127 -7.61 -0.82 1.45
N ALA A 128 -8.93 -0.89 1.35
CA ALA A 128 -9.75 0.23 0.90
C ALA A 128 -9.64 1.44 1.85
N ALA A 129 -9.62 1.21 3.17
CA ALA A 129 -9.44 2.27 4.16
C ALA A 129 -8.03 2.90 4.09
N TYR A 130 -6.98 2.09 3.91
CA TYR A 130 -5.58 2.52 4.02
C TYR A 130 -5.05 3.20 2.75
N LEU A 131 -5.53 2.80 1.57
CA LEU A 131 -5.19 3.43 0.30
C LEU A 131 -5.98 4.72 0.03
N SER A 132 -7.06 4.97 0.77
CA SER A 132 -7.95 6.11 0.55
C SER A 132 -7.65 7.26 1.50
N THR A 133 -7.93 8.46 1.01
CA THR A 133 -7.74 9.74 1.71
C THR A 133 -8.89 10.69 1.38
N GLU A 134 -8.90 11.89 1.93
CA GLU A 134 -9.85 12.92 1.53
C GLU A 134 -9.69 13.34 0.05
N GLY A 135 -8.48 13.19 -0.49
CA GLY A 135 -8.14 13.55 -1.87
C GLY A 135 -8.33 12.43 -2.90
N ASN A 136 -8.43 11.19 -2.48
CA ASN A 136 -8.61 10.04 -3.37
C ASN A 136 -9.39 8.92 -2.69
N ALA A 137 -10.14 8.17 -3.48
CA ALA A 137 -10.82 6.96 -3.05
C ALA A 137 -10.34 5.78 -3.91
N PHE A 138 -9.65 4.84 -3.29
CA PHE A 138 -9.10 3.65 -3.91
C PHE A 138 -9.75 2.40 -3.32
N THR A 139 -10.07 1.46 -4.18
CA THR A 139 -10.67 0.16 -3.85
C THR A 139 -9.63 -0.93 -3.96
N THR A 140 -9.99 -2.17 -3.64
CA THR A 140 -9.14 -3.32 -3.94
C THR A 140 -9.03 -3.58 -5.44
N ARG A 141 -10.01 -3.19 -6.29
CA ARG A 141 -9.87 -3.19 -7.75
C ARG A 141 -8.83 -2.16 -8.22
N THR A 142 -8.75 -1.00 -7.60
CA THR A 142 -7.63 -0.06 -7.84
C THR A 142 -6.29 -0.72 -7.46
N ALA A 143 -6.24 -1.39 -6.31
CA ALA A 143 -5.05 -2.12 -5.87
C ALA A 143 -4.64 -3.20 -6.87
N SER A 144 -5.59 -3.95 -7.42
CA SER A 144 -5.37 -4.96 -8.45
C SER A 144 -4.61 -4.40 -9.66
N GLN A 145 -5.01 -3.23 -10.14
CA GLN A 145 -4.33 -2.56 -11.27
C GLN A 145 -2.88 -2.14 -10.93
N ILE A 146 -2.63 -1.62 -9.72
CA ILE A 146 -1.36 -0.97 -9.38
C ILE A 146 -0.27 -1.92 -8.84
N VAL A 147 -0.58 -3.22 -8.64
CA VAL A 147 0.38 -4.21 -8.10
C VAL A 147 0.90 -5.20 -9.13
N GLN A 148 0.48 -5.11 -10.38
CA GLN A 148 0.82 -6.09 -11.43
C GLN A 148 2.20 -5.85 -12.03
N ASP A 149 2.74 -6.86 -12.73
CA ASP A 149 4.04 -6.84 -13.40
C ASP A 149 4.09 -5.90 -14.61
N HIS A 150 2.94 -5.57 -15.17
CA HIS A 150 2.73 -4.47 -16.11
C HIS A 150 1.61 -3.58 -15.61
N PHE A 151 1.78 -2.28 -15.64
CA PHE A 151 0.75 -1.33 -15.19
C PHE A 151 -0.54 -1.42 -16.02
N ASN A 152 -0.44 -1.90 -17.23
CA ASN A 152 -1.54 -2.38 -18.02
C ASN A 152 -1.22 -3.84 -18.38
N PRO A 153 -1.81 -4.84 -17.74
CA PRO A 153 -1.33 -6.22 -17.80
C PRO A 153 -1.29 -6.84 -19.21
N LEU A 154 -2.10 -6.33 -20.13
CA LEU A 154 -2.12 -6.81 -21.51
C LEU A 154 -1.12 -6.10 -22.45
N ASP A 155 -0.43 -5.06 -21.96
CA ASP A 155 0.54 -4.30 -22.74
C ASP A 155 1.95 -4.79 -22.43
N SER A 156 2.61 -5.41 -23.38
CA SER A 156 4.07 -5.60 -23.34
C SER A 156 4.78 -4.24 -23.36
N LEU A 157 5.99 -4.15 -22.82
CA LEU A 157 6.82 -2.95 -22.74
C LEU A 157 6.27 -1.84 -21.82
N GLN A 158 5.38 -2.16 -20.90
CA GLN A 158 4.97 -1.28 -19.83
C GLN A 158 5.69 -1.65 -18.52
N PRO A 159 6.16 -0.68 -17.75
CA PRO A 159 6.72 -0.96 -16.43
C PRO A 159 5.67 -1.55 -15.50
N ALA A 160 6.13 -2.15 -14.41
CA ALA A 160 5.26 -2.64 -13.35
C ALA A 160 4.39 -1.51 -12.76
N GLY A 161 3.28 -1.88 -12.17
CA GLY A 161 2.39 -0.96 -11.47
C GLY A 161 3.14 -0.13 -10.43
N PRO A 162 2.70 1.12 -10.18
CA PRO A 162 3.45 2.06 -9.34
C PRO A 162 3.64 1.60 -7.89
N LEU A 163 2.77 0.72 -7.38
CA LEU A 163 2.87 0.15 -6.03
C LEU A 163 3.12 -1.38 -6.04
N PHE A 164 3.77 -1.87 -7.08
CA PHE A 164 4.22 -3.27 -7.17
C PHE A 164 4.98 -3.69 -5.90
N GLY A 165 4.45 -4.64 -5.15
CA GLY A 165 5.02 -5.11 -3.88
C GLY A 165 4.36 -4.53 -2.62
N VAL A 166 3.40 -3.59 -2.73
CA VAL A 166 2.71 -3.01 -1.57
C VAL A 166 1.88 -4.02 -0.79
N GLN A 167 1.47 -5.11 -1.42
CA GLN A 167 0.68 -6.19 -0.79
C GLN A 167 1.39 -6.81 0.42
N PHE A 168 2.72 -6.75 0.49
CA PHE A 168 3.48 -7.26 1.64
C PHE A 168 3.89 -6.14 2.62
N SER A 169 2.98 -5.22 2.88
CA SER A 169 3.04 -4.22 3.94
C SER A 169 1.89 -4.40 4.93
N GLN A 170 1.91 -3.67 6.04
CA GLN A 170 0.90 -3.76 7.11
C GLN A 170 0.78 -5.17 7.73
N LEU A 171 1.80 -6.00 7.56
CA LEU A 171 1.77 -7.42 7.95
C LEU A 171 1.56 -7.61 9.45
N PRO A 172 0.99 -8.74 9.86
CA PRO A 172 0.75 -9.06 11.26
C PRO A 172 2.01 -9.07 12.13
N CYS A 173 3.15 -9.33 11.52
CA CYS A 173 4.47 -9.38 12.14
C CYS A 173 5.19 -8.03 12.23
N SER A 174 4.67 -6.96 11.58
CA SER A 174 5.29 -5.63 11.62
C SER A 174 5.43 -5.13 13.06
N ASP A 175 6.61 -4.61 13.40
CA ASP A 175 6.93 -4.02 14.71
C ASP A 175 6.30 -2.62 14.88
N LEU A 176 5.77 -2.05 13.80
CA LEU A 176 5.12 -0.74 13.78
C LEU A 176 3.61 -0.82 13.99
N MET A 177 2.97 -1.85 13.42
CA MET A 177 1.52 -2.00 13.40
C MET A 177 0.95 -2.37 14.78
N THR A 178 -0.16 -1.72 15.13
CA THR A 178 -0.87 -1.99 16.38
C THR A 178 -1.58 -3.34 16.32
N ARG A 179 -1.59 -4.06 17.44
CA ARG A 179 -2.30 -5.32 17.61
C ARG A 179 -3.54 -5.09 18.46
N PHE A 180 -4.63 -5.73 18.10
CA PHE A 180 -5.87 -5.70 18.87
C PHE A 180 -5.64 -6.22 20.29
N ALA A 181 -5.93 -5.36 21.29
CA ALA A 181 -5.72 -5.67 22.69
C ALA A 181 -6.93 -6.36 23.36
N GLY A 182 -8.04 -6.51 22.63
CA GLY A 182 -9.30 -7.04 23.12
C GLY A 182 -10.21 -5.93 23.69
N GLY A 183 -11.41 -5.82 23.16
CA GLY A 183 -12.40 -4.84 23.63
C GLY A 183 -12.79 -3.82 22.56
N ALA A 184 -12.81 -2.54 22.92
CA ALA A 184 -13.17 -1.44 22.01
C ALA A 184 -12.02 -1.10 21.05
N PRO A 185 -12.31 -0.40 19.94
CA PRO A 185 -11.29 0.18 19.07
C PRO A 185 -10.27 1.02 19.84
N ASP A 186 -8.99 0.89 19.49
CA ASP A 186 -7.87 1.52 20.19
C ASP A 186 -6.98 2.33 19.23
N ALA A 187 -5.94 2.97 19.79
CA ALA A 187 -5.10 3.89 19.06
C ALA A 187 -4.04 3.19 18.22
N GLY A 188 -3.95 3.56 16.96
CA GLY A 188 -2.86 3.20 16.06
C GLY A 188 -3.30 2.73 14.69
N PRO A 189 -2.40 2.70 13.70
CA PRO A 189 -2.62 1.92 12.50
C PRO A 189 -2.51 0.43 12.84
N HIS A 190 -3.59 -0.31 12.61
CA HIS A 190 -3.66 -1.73 12.93
C HIS A 190 -3.12 -2.60 11.80
N ARG A 191 -2.65 -3.79 12.18
CA ARG A 191 -2.14 -4.79 11.25
C ARG A 191 -3.24 -5.33 10.34
N SER A 192 -2.88 -5.61 9.07
CA SER A 192 -3.73 -6.35 8.14
C SER A 192 -3.34 -7.83 8.13
N PRO A 193 -4.30 -8.77 8.18
CA PRO A 193 -3.97 -10.19 8.35
C PRO A 193 -3.19 -10.81 7.20
N LEU A 194 -3.36 -10.31 5.98
CA LEU A 194 -2.71 -10.80 4.77
C LEU A 194 -1.89 -9.71 4.07
N GLY A 195 -1.64 -8.59 4.75
CA GLY A 195 -1.15 -7.38 4.08
C GLY A 195 -2.26 -6.67 3.32
N LEU A 196 -1.93 -5.96 2.21
CA LEU A 196 -2.93 -5.29 1.40
C LEU A 196 -3.47 -6.22 0.29
N SER A 197 -4.78 -6.14 0.06
CA SER A 197 -5.50 -6.97 -0.90
C SER A 197 -5.53 -6.34 -2.28
N ALA A 198 -5.38 -7.16 -3.31
CA ALA A 198 -5.66 -6.80 -4.70
C ALA A 198 -6.95 -7.45 -5.23
N ASP A 199 -7.62 -8.25 -4.41
CA ASP A 199 -8.83 -8.98 -4.75
C ASP A 199 -10.05 -8.05 -4.68
N PRO A 200 -10.86 -7.87 -5.75
CA PRO A 200 -12.03 -7.00 -5.76
C PRO A 200 -13.02 -7.30 -4.62
N GLY A 201 -13.79 -6.29 -4.18
CA GLY A 201 -14.74 -6.42 -3.08
C GLY A 201 -14.37 -5.64 -1.82
N GLY A 202 -13.32 -4.80 -1.85
CA GLY A 202 -12.99 -3.83 -0.81
C GLY A 202 -13.29 -2.40 -1.25
N LEU A 203 -14.18 -1.70 -0.55
CA LEU A 203 -14.55 -0.31 -0.85
C LEU A 203 -14.34 0.62 0.34
N PRO A 204 -13.83 1.84 0.13
CA PRO A 204 -13.69 2.84 1.18
C PRO A 204 -15.05 3.42 1.57
N LEU A 205 -15.22 3.72 2.85
CA LEU A 205 -16.40 4.36 3.41
C LEU A 205 -16.09 5.82 3.73
N PHE A 206 -16.97 6.72 3.27
CA PHE A 206 -16.83 8.16 3.44
C PHE A 206 -18.00 8.75 4.20
N LYS A 207 -17.73 9.80 4.96
CA LYS A 207 -18.73 10.56 5.70
C LYS A 207 -18.36 12.03 5.66
N ALA A 208 -19.23 12.90 5.14
CA ALA A 208 -18.95 14.32 4.94
C ALA A 208 -17.61 14.60 4.19
N GLY A 209 -17.30 13.79 3.15
CA GLY A 209 -16.08 13.93 2.36
C GLY A 209 -14.81 13.39 3.02
N THR A 210 -14.87 12.92 4.25
CA THR A 210 -13.75 12.29 4.97
C THR A 210 -13.86 10.77 4.87
N VAL A 211 -12.76 10.09 4.55
CA VAL A 211 -12.71 8.63 4.65
C VAL A 211 -12.76 8.21 6.12
N VAL A 212 -13.74 7.37 6.47
CA VAL A 212 -13.99 6.94 7.85
C VAL A 212 -13.73 5.46 8.07
N GLY A 213 -13.49 4.69 7.01
CA GLY A 213 -13.21 3.27 7.09
C GLY A 213 -13.26 2.57 5.75
N GLY A 214 -13.49 1.26 5.79
CA GLY A 214 -13.67 0.41 4.63
C GLY A 214 -14.59 -0.77 4.91
N VAL A 215 -15.24 -1.27 3.86
CA VAL A 215 -15.98 -2.54 3.85
C VAL A 215 -15.27 -3.52 2.93
N GLY A 216 -15.17 -4.78 3.35
CA GLY A 216 -14.57 -5.86 2.57
C GLY A 216 -15.47 -7.08 2.56
N VAL A 217 -15.61 -7.70 1.40
CA VAL A 217 -16.51 -8.82 1.15
C VAL A 217 -15.74 -9.96 0.49
N ILE A 218 -16.04 -11.18 0.88
CA ILE A 218 -15.64 -12.41 0.22
C ILE A 218 -16.84 -13.35 0.17
N SER A 219 -17.28 -13.75 -1.02
CA SER A 219 -18.43 -14.64 -1.25
C SER A 219 -18.08 -15.89 -2.03
N ASP A 220 -16.98 -15.88 -2.73
CA ASP A 220 -16.43 -17.04 -3.41
C ASP A 220 -15.33 -17.74 -2.57
N ALA A 221 -14.73 -18.76 -3.11
CA ALA A 221 -13.68 -19.52 -2.43
C ALA A 221 -12.25 -19.08 -2.82
N THR A 222 -12.11 -17.91 -3.46
CA THR A 222 -10.86 -17.49 -4.09
C THR A 222 -10.45 -16.10 -3.63
N TYR A 223 -9.19 -15.95 -3.26
CA TYR A 223 -8.56 -14.65 -3.00
C TYR A 223 -7.57 -14.38 -4.14
N SER A 224 -7.91 -13.44 -5.00
CA SER A 224 -7.27 -13.30 -6.30
C SER A 224 -6.91 -11.84 -6.64
N LEU A 225 -6.90 -11.51 -7.90
CA LEU A 225 -6.79 -10.17 -8.45
C LEU A 225 -7.42 -10.15 -9.85
N ASP A 226 -7.83 -8.99 -10.33
CA ASP A 226 -8.22 -8.78 -11.71
C ASP A 226 -6.96 -8.66 -12.60
N VAL A 227 -6.78 -9.61 -13.51
CA VAL A 227 -5.62 -9.63 -14.44
C VAL A 227 -5.92 -8.96 -15.77
N ASP A 228 -7.18 -8.67 -16.08
CA ASP A 228 -7.60 -8.00 -17.32
C ASP A 228 -8.40 -6.72 -17.02
N ILE A 229 -7.68 -5.63 -16.86
CA ILE A 229 -8.28 -4.33 -16.59
C ILE A 229 -9.04 -3.72 -17.78
N SER A 230 -9.10 -4.39 -18.92
CA SER A 230 -9.79 -3.90 -20.13
C SER A 230 -11.24 -4.35 -20.25
N ASN A 231 -11.63 -5.38 -19.52
CA ASN A 231 -13.01 -5.88 -19.47
C ASN A 231 -13.81 -5.24 -18.31
N VAL A 232 -15.05 -5.67 -18.16
CA VAL A 232 -15.93 -5.34 -17.02
C VAL A 232 -16.38 -6.66 -16.41
N ASP A 233 -16.01 -6.89 -15.18
CA ASP A 233 -16.32 -8.13 -14.47
C ASP A 233 -17.67 -8.00 -13.73
N ALA A 234 -18.46 -9.07 -13.74
CA ALA A 234 -19.63 -9.21 -12.90
C ALA A 234 -19.22 -9.88 -11.56
N ASP A 235 -18.50 -9.17 -10.73
CA ASP A 235 -17.95 -9.65 -9.48
C ASP A 235 -18.94 -9.46 -8.32
N ASP A 236 -19.39 -10.55 -7.72
CA ASP A 236 -20.38 -10.51 -6.64
C ASP A 236 -19.79 -9.91 -5.35
N ASP A 237 -18.51 -10.10 -5.05
CA ASP A 237 -17.84 -9.50 -3.89
C ASP A 237 -17.87 -7.97 -3.99
N GLU A 238 -17.56 -7.46 -5.19
CA GLU A 238 -17.55 -6.02 -5.44
C GLU A 238 -18.96 -5.43 -5.38
N LEU A 239 -19.95 -6.08 -6.00
CA LEU A 239 -21.34 -5.59 -5.98
C LEU A 239 -21.98 -5.65 -4.60
N VAL A 240 -21.69 -6.68 -3.82
CA VAL A 240 -22.12 -6.77 -2.42
C VAL A 240 -21.44 -5.68 -1.57
N ALA A 241 -20.16 -5.38 -1.84
CA ALA A 241 -19.47 -4.28 -1.17
C ALA A 241 -20.02 -2.91 -1.59
N VAL A 242 -20.40 -2.72 -2.86
CA VAL A 242 -21.09 -1.50 -3.35
C VAL A 242 -22.40 -1.28 -2.60
N ALA A 243 -23.21 -2.32 -2.40
CA ALA A 243 -24.41 -2.23 -1.59
C ALA A 243 -24.10 -1.85 -0.14
N GLY A 244 -23.11 -2.50 0.48
CA GLY A 244 -22.66 -2.22 1.85
C GLY A 244 -22.11 -0.80 2.05
N ALA A 245 -21.57 -0.19 1.00
CA ALA A 245 -21.10 1.19 1.04
C ALA A 245 -22.20 2.24 0.79
N SER A 246 -23.45 1.83 0.51
CA SER A 246 -24.54 2.77 0.24
C SER A 246 -24.79 3.72 1.43
N GLY A 247 -24.92 5.00 1.14
CA GLY A 247 -25.02 6.07 2.16
C GLY A 247 -23.68 6.51 2.74
N LEU A 248 -22.60 5.73 2.51
CA LEU A 248 -21.23 6.02 2.91
C LEU A 248 -20.28 5.96 1.71
N ALA A 249 -20.81 6.04 0.48
CA ALA A 249 -20.01 5.91 -0.74
C ALA A 249 -19.02 7.07 -0.90
N ALA A 250 -17.89 6.77 -1.52
CA ALA A 250 -16.88 7.76 -1.85
C ALA A 250 -17.45 8.84 -2.81
N PRO A 251 -17.14 10.14 -2.62
CA PRO A 251 -17.49 11.20 -3.54
C PRO A 251 -16.98 10.91 -4.95
N ASP A 252 -17.82 11.11 -5.99
CA ASP A 252 -17.48 10.75 -7.37
C ASP A 252 -16.16 11.39 -7.83
N LEU A 253 -15.92 12.66 -7.49
CA LEU A 253 -14.71 13.38 -7.89
C LEU A 253 -13.43 12.89 -7.19
N ARG A 254 -13.53 12.05 -6.18
CA ARG A 254 -12.39 11.45 -5.47
C ARG A 254 -12.08 10.04 -5.92
N ARG A 255 -12.99 9.38 -6.64
CA ARG A 255 -12.83 7.98 -7.07
C ARG A 255 -11.63 7.81 -7.99
N ALA A 256 -10.99 6.66 -7.93
CA ALA A 256 -9.81 6.31 -8.72
C ALA A 256 -9.99 6.56 -10.22
N ASN A 257 -11.20 6.32 -10.76
CA ASN A 257 -11.51 6.55 -12.18
C ASN A 257 -11.56 8.04 -12.59
N ARG A 258 -11.28 8.96 -11.68
CA ARG A 258 -11.03 10.40 -11.94
C ARG A 258 -9.56 10.76 -11.86
N ILE A 259 -8.70 9.78 -11.61
CA ILE A 259 -7.27 9.96 -11.37
C ILE A 259 -6.50 9.23 -12.46
N ALA A 260 -5.55 9.91 -13.08
CA ALA A 260 -4.64 9.31 -14.05
C ALA A 260 -3.21 9.32 -13.49
N VAL A 261 -2.53 8.21 -13.64
CA VAL A 261 -1.12 8.02 -13.28
C VAL A 261 -0.39 7.49 -14.51
N ASP A 262 0.73 8.11 -14.86
CA ASP A 262 1.55 7.74 -16.02
C ASP A 262 0.74 7.57 -17.33
N GLY A 263 -0.24 8.47 -17.51
CA GLY A 263 -1.10 8.49 -18.70
C GLY A 263 -2.24 7.47 -18.70
N ARG A 264 -2.47 6.76 -17.58
CA ARG A 264 -3.54 5.76 -17.43
C ARG A 264 -4.53 6.19 -16.36
N THR A 265 -5.81 6.05 -16.68
CA THR A 265 -6.88 6.23 -15.69
C THR A 265 -6.97 5.00 -14.81
N LEU A 266 -7.03 5.21 -13.50
CA LEU A 266 -7.17 4.13 -12.55
C LEU A 266 -8.58 3.55 -12.55
N ARG A 267 -8.72 2.29 -12.13
CA ARG A 267 -10.01 1.60 -11.93
C ARG A 267 -10.51 1.89 -10.52
N PHE A 268 -11.82 2.10 -10.38
CA PHE A 268 -12.46 2.21 -9.06
C PHE A 268 -13.29 0.97 -8.76
N SER A 269 -14.29 0.69 -9.59
CA SER A 269 -15.18 -0.45 -9.49
C SER A 269 -15.72 -0.76 -10.87
N ASP A 270 -15.96 -2.02 -11.16
CA ASP A 270 -16.67 -2.45 -12.37
C ASP A 270 -18.17 -2.43 -12.15
N GLY A 271 -18.61 -2.68 -10.91
CA GLY A 271 -20.00 -2.52 -10.51
C GLY A 271 -20.34 -1.13 -9.99
N SER A 272 -21.60 -0.77 -10.06
CA SER A 272 -22.16 0.49 -9.56
C SER A 272 -23.49 0.28 -8.86
N GLY A 273 -24.03 1.31 -8.21
CA GLY A 273 -25.37 1.26 -7.61
C GLY A 273 -26.50 0.89 -8.60
N ASN A 274 -26.28 1.09 -9.90
CA ASN A 274 -27.27 0.71 -10.93
C ASN A 274 -27.27 -0.79 -11.26
N ASP A 275 -26.25 -1.52 -10.83
CA ASP A 275 -26.07 -2.95 -11.09
C ASP A 275 -26.52 -3.80 -9.90
N LEU A 276 -27.00 -3.15 -8.83
CA LEU A 276 -27.53 -3.82 -7.65
C LEU A 276 -28.87 -4.47 -7.94
N MET A 277 -29.11 -5.65 -7.36
CA MET A 277 -30.40 -6.35 -7.40
C MET A 277 -31.35 -5.85 -6.32
N THR A 278 -30.84 -5.14 -5.32
CA THR A 278 -31.61 -4.58 -4.20
C THR A 278 -31.58 -3.06 -4.19
N ASP A 279 -32.50 -2.45 -3.44
CA ASP A 279 -32.41 -1.06 -3.03
C ASP A 279 -31.84 -0.99 -1.62
N PRO A 280 -30.58 -0.56 -1.43
CA PRO A 280 -29.97 -0.53 -0.12
C PRO A 280 -30.67 0.39 0.90
N THR A 281 -31.47 1.37 0.43
CA THR A 281 -32.20 2.31 1.32
C THR A 281 -33.33 1.65 2.08
N VAL A 282 -33.80 0.49 1.63
CA VAL A 282 -34.85 -0.32 2.25
C VAL A 282 -34.34 -1.68 2.76
N ALA A 283 -33.04 -1.80 2.96
CA ALA A 283 -32.43 -3.00 3.51
C ALA A 283 -33.03 -3.38 4.87
N PRO A 284 -33.07 -4.68 5.23
CA PRO A 284 -33.56 -5.13 6.52
C PRO A 284 -32.69 -4.54 7.66
N THR A 285 -33.26 -4.43 8.86
CA THR A 285 -32.46 -4.01 10.03
C THR A 285 -31.45 -5.07 10.42
N PHE A 286 -30.31 -4.66 10.95
CA PHE A 286 -29.27 -5.61 11.42
C PHE A 286 -29.85 -6.62 12.42
N ALA A 287 -30.69 -6.18 13.35
CA ALA A 287 -31.34 -7.06 14.33
C ALA A 287 -32.18 -8.17 13.69
N SER A 288 -32.75 -7.95 12.50
CA SER A 288 -33.56 -8.94 11.79
C SER A 288 -32.72 -9.99 11.02
N ILE A 289 -31.46 -9.69 10.72
CA ILE A 289 -30.55 -10.60 9.99
C ILE A 289 -29.58 -11.33 10.93
N ASN A 290 -29.19 -10.71 12.04
CA ASN A 290 -28.23 -11.30 12.98
C ASN A 290 -28.86 -12.53 13.68
N ASN A 291 -28.14 -13.65 13.67
CA ASN A 291 -28.59 -14.99 14.09
C ASN A 291 -29.74 -15.59 13.24
N VAL A 292 -30.05 -14.98 12.08
CA VAL A 292 -31.03 -15.48 11.12
C VAL A 292 -30.37 -15.74 9.76
N ALA A 293 -29.81 -14.72 9.14
CA ALA A 293 -29.10 -14.83 7.86
C ALA A 293 -27.61 -15.17 8.05
N GLY A 294 -27.08 -15.02 9.25
CA GLY A 294 -25.69 -15.27 9.60
C GLY A 294 -25.39 -14.86 11.04
N VAL A 295 -24.11 -14.79 11.38
CA VAL A 295 -23.64 -14.50 12.75
C VAL A 295 -22.45 -13.56 12.74
N LEU A 296 -22.30 -12.77 13.81
CA LEU A 296 -21.06 -12.06 14.11
C LEU A 296 -19.96 -13.05 14.48
N LEU A 297 -18.75 -12.83 13.96
CA LEU A 297 -17.58 -13.64 14.26
C LEU A 297 -16.65 -12.94 15.25
N ALA A 298 -16.10 -13.72 16.19
CA ALA A 298 -14.85 -13.38 16.83
C ALA A 298 -13.68 -13.84 15.93
N VAL A 299 -12.77 -12.93 15.60
CA VAL A 299 -11.56 -13.26 14.85
C VAL A 299 -10.35 -13.01 15.76
N PRO A 300 -9.60 -14.07 16.14
CA PRO A 300 -8.46 -13.95 17.04
C PRO A 300 -7.47 -12.87 16.59
N GLY A 301 -7.14 -11.95 17.47
CA GLY A 301 -6.21 -10.85 17.19
C GLY A 301 -6.77 -9.67 16.38
N TYR A 302 -8.11 -9.62 16.13
CA TYR A 302 -8.76 -8.55 15.34
C TYR A 302 -10.05 -8.01 15.96
N VAL A 303 -10.98 -8.87 16.37
CA VAL A 303 -12.31 -8.45 16.85
C VAL A 303 -12.96 -9.52 17.70
N THR A 304 -13.79 -9.09 18.66
CA THR A 304 -14.76 -9.94 19.35
C THR A 304 -16.05 -10.04 18.51
N ALA A 305 -16.95 -11.00 18.84
CA ALA A 305 -18.24 -11.16 18.14
C ALA A 305 -19.22 -10.04 18.53
N SER A 306 -18.89 -8.79 18.19
CA SER A 306 -19.66 -7.58 18.49
C SER A 306 -19.56 -6.57 17.37
N VAL A 307 -20.44 -5.56 17.39
CA VAL A 307 -20.35 -4.37 16.55
C VAL A 307 -19.84 -3.22 17.40
N SER A 308 -18.84 -2.49 16.90
CA SER A 308 -18.25 -1.33 17.56
C SER A 308 -18.32 -0.08 16.67
N ALA A 309 -18.30 1.11 17.28
CA ALA A 309 -18.08 2.36 16.56
C ALA A 309 -16.58 2.54 16.26
N GLY A 310 -16.26 3.22 15.16
CA GLY A 310 -14.88 3.57 14.81
C GLY A 310 -14.35 4.79 15.57
N THR A 311 -13.06 5.05 15.42
CA THR A 311 -12.35 6.22 15.96
C THR A 311 -12.33 7.36 14.96
N ALA A 312 -12.35 8.61 15.45
CA ALA A 312 -12.21 9.78 14.59
C ALA A 312 -10.74 9.96 14.20
N PHE A 313 -10.46 9.89 12.88
CA PHE A 313 -9.11 10.07 12.35
C PHE A 313 -8.58 11.49 12.59
N GLY A 314 -7.28 11.60 12.84
CA GLY A 314 -6.62 12.88 13.13
C GLY A 314 -6.74 13.34 14.59
N HIS A 315 -7.30 12.49 15.46
CA HIS A 315 -7.41 12.70 16.90
C HIS A 315 -6.69 11.60 17.67
N ALA A 316 -6.27 11.88 18.90
CA ALA A 316 -5.48 10.94 19.72
C ALA A 316 -6.10 9.53 19.81
N ALA A 317 -7.41 9.42 19.84
CA ALA A 317 -8.12 8.13 19.88
C ALA A 317 -7.83 7.26 18.65
N SER A 318 -7.51 7.85 17.49
CA SER A 318 -7.09 7.10 16.29
C SER A 318 -5.61 6.73 16.29
N GLY A 319 -4.83 7.16 17.28
CA GLY A 319 -3.37 7.01 17.30
C GLY A 319 -2.61 7.95 16.37
N ILE A 320 -3.31 8.92 15.76
CA ILE A 320 -2.74 9.92 14.84
C ILE A 320 -3.30 11.28 15.22
N ARG A 321 -2.45 12.26 15.52
CA ARG A 321 -2.86 13.62 15.86
C ARG A 321 -1.93 14.69 15.28
N PRO A 322 -2.36 15.96 15.21
CA PRO A 322 -1.47 17.06 14.88
C PRO A 322 -0.26 17.10 15.81
N ASP A 323 0.92 17.37 15.24
CA ASP A 323 2.07 17.79 16.02
C ASP A 323 1.99 19.28 16.34
N THR A 324 2.40 19.65 17.55
CA THR A 324 2.43 21.04 18.01
C THR A 324 3.79 21.43 18.60
N LEU A 325 4.76 20.51 18.60
CA LEU A 325 6.02 20.69 19.34
C LEU A 325 7.26 20.62 18.45
N ASP A 326 7.38 19.55 17.66
CA ASP A 326 8.63 19.24 16.97
C ASP A 326 8.72 19.87 15.57
N TYR A 327 7.57 20.20 14.95
CA TYR A 327 7.49 20.75 13.59
C TYR A 327 6.60 22.00 13.53
N PRO A 328 6.96 23.08 14.28
CA PRO A 328 6.13 24.27 14.37
C PRO A 328 5.98 24.96 13.00
N GLY A 329 4.74 25.31 12.66
CA GLY A 329 4.42 25.98 11.38
C GLY A 329 4.30 25.03 10.18
N LEU A 330 4.50 23.72 10.35
CA LEU A 330 4.24 22.73 9.32
C LEU A 330 2.90 22.01 9.56
N ASP A 331 2.27 21.55 8.49
CA ASP A 331 1.11 20.65 8.57
C ASP A 331 1.59 19.23 8.90
N ALA A 332 1.99 19.04 10.17
CA ALA A 332 2.61 17.85 10.71
C ALA A 332 1.65 17.06 11.59
N PHE A 333 1.65 15.74 11.42
CA PHE A 333 0.93 14.79 12.26
C PHE A 333 1.90 13.71 12.75
N VAL A 334 1.66 13.20 13.94
CA VAL A 334 2.50 12.21 14.62
C VAL A 334 1.67 11.01 15.08
N LEU A 335 2.36 9.89 15.28
CA LEU A 335 1.77 8.66 15.84
C LEU A 335 1.82 8.72 17.37
N VAL A 336 0.70 8.39 18.01
CA VAL A 336 0.58 8.34 19.46
C VAL A 336 0.05 6.98 19.94
N ASP A 337 0.30 6.67 21.19
CA ASP A 337 -0.31 5.53 21.86
C ASP A 337 -1.68 5.87 22.50
N SER A 338 -2.29 4.91 23.16
CA SER A 338 -3.59 5.06 23.85
C SER A 338 -3.57 6.09 25.00
N LEU A 339 -2.39 6.50 25.46
CA LEU A 339 -2.21 7.55 26.46
C LEU A 339 -1.91 8.91 25.83
N ASN A 340 -2.01 9.03 24.50
CA ASN A 340 -1.67 10.22 23.73
C ASN A 340 -0.17 10.62 23.82
N VAL A 341 0.71 9.64 24.12
CA VAL A 341 2.16 9.84 24.12
C VAL A 341 2.68 9.56 22.71
N GLU A 342 3.51 10.47 22.21
CA GLU A 342 4.12 10.32 20.88
C GLU A 342 5.08 9.12 20.85
N ARG A 343 4.88 8.22 19.88
CA ARG A 343 5.62 6.95 19.78
C ARG A 343 7.00 7.10 19.16
N PHE A 344 7.19 8.00 18.22
CA PHE A 344 8.37 8.07 17.35
C PHE A 344 8.89 9.49 17.18
N ARG A 345 9.17 10.17 18.31
CA ARG A 345 9.86 11.46 18.32
C ARG A 345 11.28 11.31 17.81
N PRO A 346 11.88 12.38 17.25
CA PRO A 346 13.27 12.37 16.81
C PRO A 346 14.22 11.97 17.96
N ILE A 347 15.00 10.90 17.74
CA ILE A 347 16.04 10.40 18.67
C ILE A 347 17.37 10.22 17.93
N ALA A 348 18.45 10.12 18.68
CA ALA A 348 19.77 9.83 18.10
C ALA A 348 19.85 8.35 17.68
N GLY A 349 20.61 8.08 16.61
CA GLY A 349 20.90 6.72 16.13
C GLY A 349 21.87 5.96 17.01
N THR A 350 22.06 4.68 16.69
CA THR A 350 22.90 3.74 17.46
C THR A 350 24.27 3.47 16.82
N ASP A 351 24.65 4.21 15.77
CA ASP A 351 25.91 4.06 15.00
C ASP A 351 27.15 4.60 15.73
N GLY A 352 27.13 4.68 17.04
CA GLY A 352 28.24 5.15 17.86
C GLY A 352 28.61 6.60 17.58
N ALA A 353 29.89 6.90 17.38
CA ALA A 353 30.37 8.26 17.14
C ALA A 353 29.89 8.85 15.79
N MET A 354 29.44 8.03 14.86
CA MET A 354 28.95 8.46 13.56
C MET A 354 27.44 8.57 13.51
N ALA A 355 26.72 8.23 14.58
CA ALA A 355 25.26 8.24 14.64
C ALA A 355 24.67 9.61 14.24
N LEU A 356 23.52 9.59 13.60
CA LEU A 356 22.69 10.77 13.43
C LEU A 356 22.25 11.26 14.83
N THR A 357 22.36 12.55 15.08
CA THR A 357 21.82 13.15 16.31
C THR A 357 20.31 13.38 16.18
N ALA A 358 19.60 13.51 17.29
CA ALA A 358 18.16 13.83 17.28
C ALA A 358 17.85 15.12 16.52
N ILE A 359 18.74 16.13 16.56
CA ILE A 359 18.60 17.40 15.82
C ILE A 359 18.70 17.15 14.31
N GLU A 360 19.64 16.33 13.86
CA GLU A 360 19.78 15.98 12.44
C GLU A 360 18.58 15.18 11.94
N VAL A 361 18.07 14.23 12.74
CA VAL A 361 16.85 13.48 12.42
C VAL A 361 15.65 14.40 12.30
N GLN A 362 15.46 15.32 13.25
CA GLN A 362 14.39 16.32 13.22
C GLN A 362 14.48 17.21 11.97
N ALA A 363 15.69 17.65 11.62
CA ALA A 363 15.93 18.47 10.42
C ALA A 363 15.61 17.70 9.14
N ILE A 364 16.02 16.43 9.02
CA ILE A 364 15.71 15.57 7.86
C ILE A 364 14.20 15.42 7.70
N LEU A 365 13.49 15.08 8.77
CA LEU A 365 12.03 14.91 8.77
C LEU A 365 11.32 16.22 8.44
N GLY A 366 11.73 17.34 9.03
CA GLY A 366 11.15 18.67 8.79
C GLY A 366 11.35 19.18 7.36
N GLU A 367 12.57 19.03 6.80
CA GLU A 367 12.84 19.41 5.41
C GLU A 367 12.07 18.53 4.41
N ALA A 368 12.01 17.23 4.65
CA ALA A 368 11.22 16.33 3.81
C ALA A 368 9.72 16.66 3.87
N LEU A 369 9.17 16.95 5.05
CA LEU A 369 7.77 17.36 5.18
C LEU A 369 7.49 18.71 4.52
N THR A 370 8.42 19.68 4.63
CA THR A 370 8.35 20.97 3.93
C THR A 370 8.29 20.78 2.42
N LEU A 371 9.15 19.92 1.88
CA LEU A 371 9.16 19.58 0.45
C LEU A 371 7.85 18.95 0.01
N ALA A 372 7.29 18.00 0.77
CA ALA A 372 6.01 17.40 0.48
C ALA A 372 4.89 18.45 0.44
N ASN A 373 4.84 19.36 1.43
CA ASN A 373 3.84 20.42 1.50
C ASN A 373 3.95 21.46 0.36
N MET A 374 5.11 21.55 -0.28
CA MET A 374 5.31 22.40 -1.47
C MET A 374 5.04 21.65 -2.77
N SER A 375 5.07 20.34 -2.77
CA SER A 375 4.97 19.49 -3.96
C SER A 375 3.53 19.30 -4.40
N ARG A 376 3.29 19.33 -5.71
CA ARG A 376 1.98 19.03 -6.29
C ARG A 376 1.70 17.53 -6.19
N ALA A 377 0.58 17.17 -5.57
CA ALA A 377 0.14 15.79 -5.47
C ALA A 377 -0.17 15.19 -6.85
N GLN A 378 0.17 13.92 -7.05
CA GLN A 378 -0.10 13.21 -8.31
C GLN A 378 -1.50 12.61 -8.33
N ILE A 379 -1.93 12.02 -7.22
CA ILE A 379 -3.17 11.22 -7.15
C ILE A 379 -4.31 11.89 -6.38
N ARG A 380 -4.16 13.16 -5.98
CA ARG A 380 -5.19 13.89 -5.22
C ARG A 380 -6.10 14.75 -6.09
N ARG A 381 -7.31 14.95 -5.59
CA ARG A 381 -8.29 15.94 -6.05
C ARG A 381 -8.69 16.85 -4.88
N PRO A 382 -8.95 18.15 -5.16
CA PRO A 382 -8.78 18.86 -6.44
C PRO A 382 -7.32 18.95 -6.89
N PHE A 383 -7.11 19.25 -8.17
CA PHE A 383 -5.75 19.48 -8.69
C PHE A 383 -5.06 20.66 -8.00
N GLY A 384 -3.74 20.59 -7.86
CA GLY A 384 -2.93 21.64 -7.21
C GLY A 384 -2.88 21.53 -5.70
N THR A 385 -3.44 20.47 -5.10
CA THR A 385 -3.26 20.20 -3.68
C THR A 385 -1.85 19.70 -3.37
N PRO A 386 -1.30 19.99 -2.17
CA PRO A 386 -0.01 19.49 -1.73
C PRO A 386 0.01 17.96 -1.60
N ALA A 387 1.17 17.37 -1.86
CA ALA A 387 1.40 15.97 -1.60
C ALA A 387 1.32 15.67 -0.10
N ARG A 388 0.72 14.54 0.24
CA ARG A 388 0.55 14.05 1.61
C ARG A 388 1.26 12.71 1.74
N VAL A 389 2.27 12.68 2.60
CA VAL A 389 3.18 11.54 2.75
C VAL A 389 3.42 11.21 4.22
N SER A 390 3.82 9.97 4.49
CA SER A 390 4.49 9.55 5.72
C SER A 390 5.98 9.47 5.48
N ILE A 391 6.79 9.88 6.44
CA ILE A 391 8.24 9.99 6.36
C ILE A 391 8.84 9.30 7.58
N SER A 392 9.75 8.36 7.35
CA SER A 392 10.45 7.61 8.40
C SER A 392 11.96 7.76 8.22
N VAL A 393 12.70 7.93 9.32
CA VAL A 393 14.16 7.89 9.34
C VAL A 393 14.61 6.75 10.26
N VAL A 394 15.54 5.95 9.77
CA VAL A 394 16.17 4.85 10.53
C VAL A 394 17.69 5.02 10.56
N ASP A 395 18.35 4.40 11.53
CA ASP A 395 19.81 4.26 11.51
C ASP A 395 20.27 3.04 10.67
N SER A 396 21.58 2.76 10.64
CA SER A 396 22.12 1.63 9.89
C SER A 396 21.73 0.27 10.47
N ASN A 397 21.24 0.22 11.71
CA ASN A 397 20.75 -0.98 12.39
C ASN A 397 19.23 -1.17 12.23
N GLY A 398 18.54 -0.27 11.51
CA GLY A 398 17.10 -0.31 11.28
C GLY A 398 16.26 0.19 12.47
N VAL A 399 16.88 0.80 13.48
CA VAL A 399 16.19 1.44 14.60
C VAL A 399 15.43 2.66 14.10
N ILE A 400 14.18 2.80 14.48
CA ILE A 400 13.33 3.94 14.11
C ILE A 400 13.83 5.18 14.85
N LEU A 401 14.34 6.17 14.11
CA LEU A 401 14.84 7.42 14.70
C LEU A 401 13.77 8.51 14.75
N GLY A 402 12.73 8.42 13.92
CA GLY A 402 11.61 9.33 13.95
C GLY A 402 10.65 9.08 12.80
N ILE A 403 9.36 9.41 13.02
CA ILE A 403 8.30 9.34 12.00
C ILE A 403 7.45 10.60 12.09
N VAL A 404 7.23 11.24 10.94
CA VAL A 404 6.28 12.35 10.77
C VAL A 404 5.45 12.14 9.52
N ARG A 405 4.26 12.72 9.46
CA ARG A 405 3.38 12.64 8.29
C ARG A 405 2.59 13.91 8.05
N GLY A 406 2.12 14.11 6.84
CA GLY A 406 1.14 15.14 6.53
C GLY A 406 -0.26 14.78 7.06
N ARG A 407 -1.13 15.79 7.23
CA ARG A 407 -2.49 15.70 7.77
C ARG A 407 -3.28 14.49 7.25
N ASP A 408 -3.45 14.40 5.96
CA ASP A 408 -4.28 13.41 5.27
C ASP A 408 -3.43 12.43 4.45
N ALA A 409 -2.19 12.16 4.87
CA ALA A 409 -1.38 11.13 4.23
C ALA A 409 -2.09 9.77 4.32
N PRO A 410 -2.06 8.93 3.28
CA PRO A 410 -2.69 7.62 3.33
C PRO A 410 -2.06 6.77 4.44
N VAL A 411 -2.90 5.96 5.11
CA VAL A 411 -2.46 5.20 6.30
C VAL A 411 -1.44 4.14 5.94
N PHE A 412 -1.56 3.51 4.75
CA PHE A 412 -0.59 2.51 4.30
C PHE A 412 0.85 3.05 4.28
N GLY A 413 1.01 4.34 3.99
CA GLY A 413 2.31 4.99 3.92
C GLY A 413 3.11 4.94 5.23
N ILE A 414 2.47 4.72 6.37
CA ILE A 414 3.14 4.66 7.68
C ILE A 414 4.12 3.47 7.72
N ASP A 415 3.63 2.25 7.48
CA ASP A 415 4.47 1.05 7.47
C ASP A 415 5.40 1.02 6.25
N VAL A 416 4.89 1.44 5.08
CA VAL A 416 5.66 1.45 3.84
C VAL A 416 6.83 2.44 3.88
N SER A 417 6.67 3.63 4.45
CA SER A 417 7.81 4.57 4.59
C SER A 417 8.93 3.98 5.45
N LEU A 418 8.58 3.23 6.50
CA LEU A 418 9.54 2.53 7.35
C LEU A 418 10.20 1.35 6.61
N GLN A 419 9.41 0.54 5.88
CA GLN A 419 9.97 -0.53 5.03
C GLN A 419 10.98 0.04 4.02
N LYS A 420 10.62 1.13 3.33
CA LYS A 420 11.50 1.80 2.36
C LYS A 420 12.81 2.29 3.01
N ALA A 421 12.73 2.97 4.16
CA ALA A 421 13.91 3.42 4.88
C ALA A 421 14.82 2.23 5.25
N ARG A 422 14.26 1.18 5.83
CA ARG A 422 14.97 -0.04 6.21
C ARG A 422 15.57 -0.75 5.02
N THR A 423 14.85 -0.87 3.92
CA THR A 423 15.34 -1.50 2.68
C THR A 423 16.58 -0.79 2.14
N ALA A 424 16.53 0.54 2.03
CA ALA A 424 17.67 1.33 1.54
C ALA A 424 18.88 1.21 2.47
N SER A 425 18.68 1.28 3.80
CA SER A 425 19.75 1.08 4.79
C SER A 425 20.34 -0.32 4.70
N PHE A 426 19.51 -1.34 4.66
CA PHE A 426 19.94 -2.74 4.66
C PHE A 426 20.78 -3.11 3.45
N PHE A 427 20.27 -2.88 2.23
CA PHE A 427 20.99 -3.24 1.00
C PHE A 427 22.25 -2.39 0.74
N SER A 428 22.35 -1.23 1.40
CA SER A 428 23.56 -0.39 1.35
C SER A 428 24.60 -0.74 2.45
N SER A 429 24.27 -1.69 3.34
CA SER A 429 25.12 -2.07 4.47
C SER A 429 26.16 -3.13 4.10
N THR A 430 27.16 -3.30 4.95
CA THR A 430 28.16 -4.37 4.82
C THR A 430 27.65 -5.73 5.27
N GLY A 431 26.49 -5.78 5.95
CA GLY A 431 25.93 -6.98 6.58
C GLY A 431 24.85 -7.71 5.80
N ALA A 432 24.33 -7.12 4.71
CA ALA A 432 23.14 -7.62 4.03
C ALA A 432 23.25 -9.08 3.55
N ALA A 433 24.36 -9.43 2.89
CA ALA A 433 24.59 -10.81 2.43
C ALA A 433 24.67 -11.81 3.58
N ALA A 434 25.39 -11.46 4.65
CA ALA A 434 25.53 -12.33 5.83
C ALA A 434 24.17 -12.57 6.51
N ALA A 435 23.37 -11.51 6.64
CA ALA A 435 22.03 -11.58 7.22
C ALA A 435 21.09 -12.47 6.37
N LEU A 436 21.02 -12.25 5.05
CA LEU A 436 20.20 -13.08 4.15
C LEU A 436 20.64 -14.56 4.11
N ASN A 437 21.93 -14.83 4.25
CA ASN A 437 22.45 -16.20 4.34
C ASN A 437 22.13 -16.87 5.69
N GLY A 438 21.82 -16.10 6.73
CA GLY A 438 21.59 -16.59 8.09
C GLY A 438 20.14 -16.83 8.46
N VAL A 439 19.17 -16.39 7.64
CA VAL A 439 17.74 -16.60 7.92
C VAL A 439 17.26 -17.97 7.46
N PRO A 440 16.22 -18.55 8.11
CA PRO A 440 15.57 -19.76 7.64
C PRO A 440 14.98 -19.59 6.23
N PRO A 441 14.88 -20.69 5.46
CA PRO A 441 14.26 -20.66 4.13
C PRO A 441 12.75 -20.40 4.23
N ALA A 442 12.16 -19.78 3.21
CA ALA A 442 10.72 -19.78 3.04
C ALA A 442 10.21 -21.21 2.82
N THR A 443 9.25 -21.66 3.62
CA THR A 443 8.72 -23.03 3.56
C THR A 443 7.34 -23.02 2.91
N TYR A 444 7.31 -23.13 1.57
CA TYR A 444 6.09 -23.06 0.78
C TYR A 444 5.18 -24.24 1.04
N LEU A 445 3.89 -23.99 1.10
CA LEU A 445 2.83 -24.98 1.30
C LEU A 445 2.20 -25.39 -0.03
N ASN A 446 1.73 -26.64 -0.08
CA ASN A 446 0.96 -27.20 -1.19
C ASN A 446 -0.33 -27.79 -0.64
N GLY A 447 -1.39 -27.02 -0.63
CA GLY A 447 -2.68 -27.45 -0.09
C GLY A 447 -2.59 -27.87 1.40
N GLY A 448 -3.39 -27.30 2.26
CA GLY A 448 -3.31 -27.51 3.69
C GLY A 448 -1.93 -27.12 4.27
N LEU A 449 -1.49 -27.85 5.27
CA LEU A 449 -0.18 -27.65 5.93
C LEU A 449 0.87 -28.67 5.41
N VAL A 450 0.92 -28.91 4.10
CA VAL A 450 1.90 -29.81 3.47
C VAL A 450 3.02 -28.96 2.84
N VAL A 451 4.28 -29.27 3.15
CA VAL A 451 5.43 -28.59 2.55
C VAL A 451 5.55 -28.96 1.08
N LEU A 452 5.50 -27.97 0.20
CA LEU A 452 5.81 -28.10 -1.21
C LEU A 452 7.33 -28.15 -1.42
N ARG A 453 8.02 -27.07 -0.99
CA ARG A 453 9.46 -26.92 -1.07
C ARG A 453 9.96 -25.82 -0.13
N LYS A 454 11.29 -25.78 0.07
CA LYS A 454 11.96 -24.70 0.80
C LYS A 454 12.79 -23.84 -0.13
N GLU A 455 12.66 -22.52 0.00
CA GLU A 455 13.36 -21.52 -0.80
C GLU A 455 14.43 -20.83 0.05
N PRO A 456 15.71 -21.16 -0.12
CA PRO A 456 16.78 -20.54 0.66
C PRO A 456 17.03 -19.09 0.21
N LEU A 457 17.08 -18.16 1.15
CA LEU A 457 17.26 -16.73 0.82
C LEU A 457 18.68 -16.42 0.32
N SER A 458 19.67 -17.29 0.60
CA SER A 458 21.04 -17.18 0.08
C SER A 458 21.11 -17.20 -1.45
N GLN A 459 20.13 -17.77 -2.15
CA GLN A 459 20.05 -17.75 -3.60
C GLN A 459 20.01 -16.32 -4.17
N TYR A 460 19.33 -15.40 -3.49
CA TYR A 460 19.21 -14.01 -3.91
C TYR A 460 20.51 -13.23 -3.78
N VAL A 461 21.35 -13.57 -2.78
CA VAL A 461 22.71 -13.00 -2.64
C VAL A 461 23.57 -13.41 -3.84
N THR A 462 23.60 -14.70 -4.14
CA THR A 462 24.38 -15.25 -5.27
C THR A 462 23.89 -14.68 -6.61
N ALA A 463 22.55 -14.61 -6.78
CA ALA A 463 21.94 -14.04 -7.98
C ALA A 463 22.30 -12.56 -8.15
N ALA A 464 22.24 -11.75 -7.08
CA ALA A 464 22.59 -10.33 -7.15
C ALA A 464 24.07 -10.10 -7.50
N GLN A 465 24.97 -10.84 -6.85
CA GLN A 465 26.41 -10.75 -7.13
C GLN A 465 26.75 -11.11 -8.59
N SER A 466 26.14 -12.18 -9.09
CA SER A 466 26.31 -12.61 -10.49
C SER A 466 25.69 -11.59 -11.46
N PHE A 467 24.47 -11.13 -11.21
CA PHE A 467 23.75 -10.21 -12.07
C PHE A 467 24.44 -8.84 -12.20
N LEU A 468 24.96 -8.33 -11.09
CA LEU A 468 25.69 -7.06 -11.05
C LEU A 468 27.13 -7.20 -11.55
N GLY A 469 27.67 -8.42 -11.68
CA GLY A 469 29.06 -8.66 -11.98
C GLY A 469 30.01 -8.22 -10.86
N LEU A 470 29.53 -8.17 -9.62
CA LEU A 470 30.24 -7.67 -8.44
C LEU A 470 30.24 -8.73 -7.33
N PRO A 471 31.33 -9.50 -7.17
CA PRO A 471 31.38 -10.58 -6.18
C PRO A 471 31.21 -10.12 -4.73
N ASN A 472 31.48 -8.85 -4.44
CA ASN A 472 31.36 -8.25 -3.13
C ASN A 472 30.05 -7.45 -2.94
N ALA A 473 29.14 -7.45 -3.92
CA ALA A 473 27.84 -6.80 -3.72
C ALA A 473 27.14 -7.32 -2.47
N LEU A 474 26.52 -6.44 -1.70
CA LEU A 474 25.85 -6.70 -0.42
C LEU A 474 26.79 -7.12 0.74
N THR A 475 28.14 -7.02 0.58
CA THR A 475 29.10 -7.40 1.62
C THR A 475 30.05 -6.28 2.03
N ASP A 476 30.30 -5.30 1.18
CA ASP A 476 31.32 -4.27 1.39
C ASP A 476 30.74 -2.85 1.59
N GLY A 477 29.43 -2.67 1.40
CA GLY A 477 28.78 -1.35 1.52
C GLY A 477 29.23 -0.34 0.46
N ALA A 478 29.89 -0.78 -0.62
CA ALA A 478 30.43 0.09 -1.65
C ALA A 478 29.33 0.72 -2.52
N ILE A 479 28.14 0.11 -2.55
CA ILE A 479 27.00 0.56 -3.37
C ILE A 479 25.89 1.08 -2.48
N ALA A 480 25.45 2.30 -2.76
CA ALA A 480 24.27 2.90 -2.17
C ALA A 480 23.04 2.51 -2.99
N PHE A 481 22.14 1.73 -2.41
CA PHE A 481 20.88 1.33 -3.01
C PHE A 481 19.73 2.20 -2.50
N SER A 482 18.95 2.77 -3.40
CA SER A 482 17.61 3.28 -3.13
C SER A 482 16.58 2.18 -3.38
N ASP A 483 15.34 2.35 -2.92
CA ASP A 483 14.27 1.39 -3.27
C ASP A 483 13.96 1.40 -4.76
N ARG A 484 14.17 2.50 -5.46
CA ARG A 484 14.08 2.49 -6.93
C ARG A 484 15.09 1.54 -7.56
N ALA A 485 16.33 1.52 -7.07
CA ALA A 485 17.34 0.57 -7.54
C ALA A 485 17.01 -0.87 -7.14
N GLY A 486 16.67 -1.08 -5.86
CA GLY A 486 16.21 -2.38 -5.35
C GLY A 486 14.97 -2.89 -6.07
N GLY A 487 14.04 -1.99 -6.38
CA GLY A 487 12.85 -2.29 -7.16
C GLY A 487 13.17 -2.75 -8.58
N ASN A 488 14.09 -2.12 -9.28
CA ASN A 488 14.53 -2.59 -10.60
C ASN A 488 15.10 -4.02 -10.53
N LEU A 489 15.82 -4.35 -9.45
CA LEU A 489 16.37 -5.69 -9.22
C LEU A 489 15.31 -6.72 -8.77
N SER A 490 14.11 -6.28 -8.44
CA SER A 490 12.99 -7.11 -7.96
C SER A 490 11.88 -7.31 -9.01
N ARG A 491 12.09 -6.87 -10.25
CA ARG A 491 11.07 -6.98 -11.31
C ARG A 491 11.15 -8.31 -12.05
N PRO A 492 10.01 -8.83 -12.53
CA PRO A 492 9.93 -10.05 -13.34
C PRO A 492 10.72 -9.96 -14.64
N PHE A 493 10.92 -8.75 -15.15
CA PHE A 493 11.73 -8.47 -16.35
C PHE A 493 12.74 -7.37 -16.04
N TYR A 494 13.92 -7.45 -16.64
CA TYR A 494 14.94 -6.41 -16.54
C TYR A 494 15.43 -5.98 -17.93
N PRO A 495 15.36 -4.69 -18.27
CA PRO A 495 14.75 -3.61 -17.51
C PRO A 495 13.24 -3.79 -17.35
N ASP A 496 12.69 -3.12 -16.32
CA ASP A 496 11.31 -3.22 -15.94
C ASP A 496 10.35 -3.03 -17.14
N GLY A 497 9.41 -3.95 -17.29
CA GLY A 497 8.41 -3.94 -18.35
C GLY A 497 8.84 -4.50 -19.69
N VAL A 498 10.08 -4.91 -19.89
CA VAL A 498 10.53 -5.48 -21.17
C VAL A 498 10.27 -6.99 -21.19
N THR A 499 9.06 -7.36 -21.60
CA THR A 499 8.64 -8.76 -21.69
C THR A 499 9.62 -9.62 -22.48
N GLY A 500 9.96 -10.78 -21.94
CA GLY A 500 10.90 -11.74 -22.53
C GLY A 500 12.35 -11.57 -22.10
N ASN A 501 12.69 -10.49 -21.41
CA ASN A 501 14.00 -10.34 -20.79
C ASN A 501 14.13 -11.18 -19.51
N PRO A 502 15.36 -11.47 -19.04
CA PRO A 502 15.57 -12.10 -17.74
C PRO A 502 14.97 -11.27 -16.60
N ASN A 503 14.61 -11.93 -15.52
CA ASN A 503 14.17 -11.27 -14.28
C ASN A 503 15.33 -10.56 -13.57
N GLY A 504 14.99 -9.61 -12.72
CA GLY A 504 15.93 -9.08 -11.73
C GLY A 504 16.30 -10.15 -10.69
N PRO A 505 17.47 -10.03 -10.06
CA PRO A 505 18.02 -11.08 -9.18
C PRO A 505 17.23 -11.31 -7.90
N PHE A 506 16.36 -10.39 -7.50
CA PHE A 506 15.49 -10.49 -6.32
C PHE A 506 14.05 -10.92 -6.65
N SER A 507 13.74 -11.12 -7.94
CA SER A 507 12.43 -11.59 -8.39
C SER A 507 12.43 -13.10 -8.67
N LYS A 508 11.25 -13.72 -8.62
CA LYS A 508 11.03 -15.00 -9.29
C LYS A 508 11.15 -14.81 -10.81
N PRO A 509 11.58 -15.84 -11.55
CA PRO A 509 11.67 -15.73 -13.00
C PRO A 509 10.29 -15.64 -13.66
N PRO A 510 10.21 -15.16 -14.92
CA PRO A 510 8.98 -15.18 -15.70
C PRO A 510 8.32 -16.57 -15.71
N GLY A 511 6.99 -16.61 -15.51
CA GLY A 511 6.23 -17.85 -15.38
C GLY A 511 6.21 -18.45 -13.97
N GLN A 512 7.00 -17.92 -13.04
CA GLN A 512 6.95 -18.25 -11.61
C GLN A 512 6.61 -17.04 -10.74
N TRP A 513 6.49 -15.88 -11.34
CA TRP A 513 6.10 -14.65 -10.67
C TRP A 513 4.58 -14.47 -10.70
N SER A 514 4.05 -14.00 -9.59
CA SER A 514 2.70 -13.44 -9.46
C SER A 514 2.70 -12.41 -8.33
N PRO A 515 1.63 -11.62 -8.14
CA PRO A 515 1.48 -10.78 -6.95
C PRO A 515 1.53 -11.56 -5.63
N PHE A 516 1.30 -12.86 -5.66
CA PHE A 516 1.41 -13.78 -4.52
C PHE A 516 2.71 -14.61 -4.51
N SER A 517 3.63 -14.36 -5.45
CA SER A 517 4.94 -15.04 -5.57
C SER A 517 6.00 -14.08 -6.15
N THR A 518 6.36 -13.03 -5.40
CA THR A 518 7.22 -11.94 -5.91
C THR A 518 8.72 -12.29 -5.93
N GLY A 519 9.21 -13.11 -5.03
CA GLY A 519 10.63 -13.42 -4.83
C GLY A 519 11.11 -13.05 -3.44
N LEU A 520 12.31 -12.44 -3.32
CA LEU A 520 12.93 -12.12 -2.03
C LEU A 520 11.98 -11.40 -1.07
N GLN A 521 11.20 -10.46 -1.55
CA GLN A 521 10.27 -9.71 -0.70
C GLN A 521 9.30 -10.62 0.05
N LEU A 522 8.62 -11.52 -0.67
CA LEU A 522 7.71 -12.47 -0.05
C LEU A 522 8.47 -13.53 0.75
N ASP A 523 9.57 -14.06 0.21
CA ASP A 523 10.30 -15.16 0.85
C ASP A 523 10.83 -14.78 2.24
N LEU A 524 11.18 -13.49 2.44
CA LEU A 524 11.57 -12.98 3.77
C LEU A 524 10.46 -13.06 4.82
N VAL A 525 9.21 -12.92 4.43
CA VAL A 525 8.06 -12.77 5.34
C VAL A 525 7.06 -13.91 5.23
N TYR A 526 7.25 -14.84 4.30
CA TYR A 526 6.32 -15.94 4.01
C TYR A 526 5.95 -16.77 5.25
N ASN A 527 6.96 -17.22 6.00
CA ASN A 527 6.74 -18.04 7.18
C ASN A 527 5.97 -17.29 8.28
N ALA A 528 6.17 -15.97 8.39
CA ALA A 528 5.41 -15.12 9.31
C ALA A 528 3.93 -15.03 8.93
N ILE A 529 3.63 -14.88 7.63
CA ILE A 529 2.24 -14.88 7.14
C ILE A 529 1.57 -16.22 7.45
N VAL A 530 2.23 -17.34 7.14
CA VAL A 530 1.71 -18.67 7.41
C VAL A 530 1.53 -18.92 8.91
N GLN A 531 2.46 -18.48 9.76
CA GLN A 531 2.31 -18.59 11.21
C GLN A 531 1.08 -17.84 11.70
N HIS A 532 0.83 -16.64 11.16
CA HIS A 532 -0.33 -15.85 11.56
C HIS A 532 -1.66 -16.50 11.12
N ILE A 533 -1.71 -17.06 9.92
CA ILE A 533 -2.86 -17.88 9.50
C ILE A 533 -3.07 -19.04 10.48
N GLY A 534 -1.99 -19.73 10.84
CA GLY A 534 -2.01 -20.80 11.83
C GLY A 534 -2.50 -20.33 13.22
N PHE A 535 -2.16 -19.13 13.65
CA PHE A 535 -2.66 -18.52 14.88
C PHE A 535 -4.17 -18.35 14.86
N VAL A 536 -4.73 -17.80 13.79
CA VAL A 536 -6.18 -17.59 13.67
C VAL A 536 -6.92 -18.93 13.61
N LEU A 537 -6.29 -19.98 13.08
CA LEU A 537 -6.79 -21.35 13.07
C LEU A 537 -6.54 -22.09 14.40
N ALA A 538 -6.01 -21.44 15.43
CA ALA A 538 -5.59 -22.06 16.70
C ALA A 538 -4.57 -23.20 16.56
N ALA A 539 -3.78 -23.19 15.48
CA ALA A 539 -2.74 -24.18 15.17
C ALA A 539 -1.30 -23.70 15.50
N ALA A 540 -1.11 -22.40 15.77
CA ALA A 540 0.17 -21.80 16.09
C ALA A 540 0.01 -20.63 17.10
N PRO A 541 1.08 -20.21 17.81
CA PRO A 541 1.09 -18.94 18.54
C PRO A 541 1.07 -17.76 17.54
N ASP A 542 0.60 -16.58 17.99
CA ASP A 542 0.67 -15.38 17.16
C ASP A 542 2.13 -15.07 16.78
N VAL A 543 2.30 -14.53 15.60
CA VAL A 543 3.60 -14.16 15.06
C VAL A 543 4.30 -13.13 15.95
N PRO A 544 5.64 -13.16 16.12
CA PRO A 544 6.37 -12.12 16.85
C PRO A 544 6.27 -10.75 16.14
N THR A 545 6.74 -9.70 16.82
CA THR A 545 6.85 -8.34 16.22
C THR A 545 8.14 -8.19 15.41
N ASN A 546 8.41 -9.17 14.55
CA ASN A 546 9.47 -9.15 13.55
C ASN A 546 9.11 -10.15 12.45
N CYS A 547 9.10 -9.70 11.20
CA CYS A 547 8.67 -10.50 10.05
C CYS A 547 9.75 -11.46 9.53
N THR A 548 11.01 -11.32 9.97
CA THR A 548 12.13 -12.11 9.47
C THR A 548 12.61 -13.13 10.51
N GLY A 549 13.31 -14.18 10.05
CA GLY A 549 13.92 -15.17 10.93
C GLY A 549 12.95 -16.17 11.55
N ILE A 550 11.78 -16.33 11.00
CA ILE A 550 10.78 -17.35 11.39
C ILE A 550 10.98 -18.58 10.50
N ASP A 551 11.14 -19.75 11.09
CA ASP A 551 11.24 -21.02 10.35
C ASP A 551 9.85 -21.51 9.91
N GLY A 552 9.82 -22.53 9.06
CA GLY A 552 8.58 -23.12 8.58
C GLY A 552 7.77 -23.82 9.66
N PHE A 553 6.52 -24.12 9.34
CA PHE A 553 5.62 -24.83 10.25
C PHE A 553 6.13 -26.24 10.60
N ASP A 554 6.88 -26.89 9.73
CA ASP A 554 7.53 -28.20 9.97
C ASP A 554 8.61 -28.13 11.06
N ASN A 555 9.08 -26.94 11.41
CA ASN A 555 9.93 -26.66 12.56
C ASN A 555 9.21 -25.84 13.65
N ALA A 556 7.88 -25.94 13.71
CA ALA A 556 7.03 -25.27 14.69
C ALA A 556 7.26 -23.76 14.79
N PHE A 557 7.56 -23.10 13.67
CA PHE A 557 7.82 -21.66 13.60
C PHE A 557 8.93 -21.18 14.57
N ALA A 558 9.97 -21.97 14.74
CA ALA A 558 11.11 -21.56 15.54
C ALA A 558 11.73 -20.26 15.01
N THR A 559 12.27 -19.44 15.91
CA THR A 559 12.89 -18.17 15.53
C THR A 559 14.41 -18.30 15.50
N ALA A 560 15.04 -17.98 14.37
CA ALA A 560 16.49 -18.00 14.18
C ALA A 560 16.90 -16.99 13.10
N GLY A 561 18.10 -16.43 13.18
CA GLY A 561 18.65 -15.56 12.14
C GLY A 561 17.80 -14.29 11.90
N VAL A 562 17.22 -13.71 12.94
CA VAL A 562 16.37 -12.51 12.85
C VAL A 562 17.15 -11.34 12.25
N ILE A 563 16.56 -10.67 11.24
CA ILE A 563 17.11 -9.42 10.69
C ILE A 563 16.33 -8.25 11.29
N GLY A 564 16.84 -7.66 12.38
CA GLY A 564 16.21 -6.50 13.03
C GLY A 564 16.08 -5.29 12.11
N GLN A 565 17.03 -5.12 11.18
CA GLN A 565 16.99 -4.08 10.14
C GLN A 565 15.79 -4.22 9.17
N LEU A 566 15.16 -5.39 9.09
CA LEU A 566 14.01 -5.68 8.23
C LEU A 566 12.83 -6.21 9.06
N ALA A 567 12.62 -5.67 10.26
CA ALA A 567 11.59 -6.16 11.18
C ALA A 567 10.17 -6.14 10.61
N ASN A 568 9.86 -5.20 9.71
CA ASN A 568 8.57 -5.14 9.01
C ASN A 568 8.64 -5.59 7.52
N GLY A 569 9.72 -6.28 7.13
CA GLY A 569 9.95 -6.72 5.74
C GLY A 569 10.63 -5.67 4.87
N THR A 570 10.60 -5.86 3.56
CA THR A 570 11.21 -4.98 2.54
C THR A 570 10.16 -4.35 1.64
N GLN A 571 10.51 -3.21 1.01
CA GLN A 571 9.73 -2.63 -0.07
C GLN A 571 10.53 -2.59 -1.37
N ILE A 572 9.81 -2.64 -2.51
CA ILE A 572 10.39 -2.79 -3.84
C ILE A 572 9.86 -1.76 -4.85
N PHE A 573 9.37 -0.62 -4.38
CA PHE A 573 8.99 0.52 -5.22
C PHE A 573 9.51 1.84 -4.62
N PRO A 574 9.71 2.89 -5.43
CA PRO A 574 10.51 4.07 -5.08
C PRO A 574 10.06 4.83 -3.83
N GLY A 575 10.99 5.60 -3.22
CA GLY A 575 10.72 6.55 -2.16
C GLY A 575 11.72 6.52 -1.01
N SER A 576 12.96 6.04 -1.22
CA SER A 576 13.98 6.06 -0.18
C SER A 576 15.37 6.35 -0.70
N VAL A 577 16.22 6.86 0.19
CA VAL A 577 17.67 6.95 -0.04
C VAL A 577 18.43 6.69 1.26
N PRO A 578 19.61 6.05 1.19
CA PRO A 578 20.50 5.92 2.35
C PRO A 578 21.21 7.23 2.67
N ILE A 579 21.53 7.44 3.94
CA ILE A 579 22.17 8.63 4.50
C ILE A 579 23.61 8.30 4.89
N TYR A 580 24.53 9.18 4.51
CA TYR A 580 25.96 8.97 4.71
C TYR A 580 26.65 10.12 5.47
N ARG A 581 27.68 9.78 6.26
CA ARG A 581 28.74 10.70 6.69
C ARG A 581 30.02 10.36 5.90
N GLY A 582 30.39 11.21 4.93
CA GLY A 582 31.40 10.84 3.96
C GLY A 582 30.98 9.58 3.19
N ASN A 583 31.72 8.49 3.35
CA ASN A 583 31.41 7.19 2.72
C ASN A 583 30.83 6.17 3.73
N GLN A 584 30.56 6.57 4.97
CA GLN A 584 29.99 5.68 5.98
C GLN A 584 28.48 5.81 6.00
N LEU A 585 27.78 4.69 5.84
CA LEU A 585 26.33 4.59 6.01
C LEU A 585 25.97 4.88 7.49
N VAL A 586 25.01 5.76 7.73
CA VAL A 586 24.52 6.14 9.07
C VAL A 586 23.00 6.05 9.21
N GLY A 587 22.32 5.59 8.18
CA GLY A 587 20.88 5.40 8.20
C GLY A 587 20.26 5.56 6.83
N ALA A 588 18.93 5.74 6.80
CA ALA A 588 18.18 6.02 5.59
C ALA A 588 16.88 6.75 5.91
N ILE A 589 16.33 7.41 4.91
CA ILE A 589 14.99 7.99 4.89
C ILE A 589 14.10 7.20 3.94
N GLY A 590 12.83 7.00 4.34
CA GLY A 590 11.78 6.48 3.48
C GLY A 590 10.56 7.38 3.50
N VAL A 591 9.95 7.56 2.33
CA VAL A 591 8.78 8.40 2.09
C VAL A 591 7.73 7.58 1.35
N SER A 592 6.47 7.70 1.76
CA SER A 592 5.36 7.03 1.08
C SER A 592 4.08 7.83 1.16
N GLY A 593 3.45 8.05 -0.02
CA GLY A 593 2.20 8.80 -0.10
C GLY A 593 1.65 8.96 -1.52
N ASP A 594 1.56 10.19 -2.00
CA ASP A 594 0.77 10.58 -3.15
C ASP A 594 1.45 10.41 -4.53
N GLY A 595 2.61 9.79 -4.59
CA GLY A 595 3.26 9.48 -5.88
C GLY A 595 4.71 9.05 -5.72
N VAL A 596 5.10 8.00 -6.43
CA VAL A 596 6.42 7.37 -6.26
C VAL A 596 7.60 8.27 -6.67
N ASP A 597 7.41 9.17 -7.64
CA ASP A 597 8.45 10.13 -8.04
C ASP A 597 8.52 11.31 -7.05
N GLN A 598 7.39 11.73 -6.47
CA GLN A 598 7.37 12.68 -5.37
C GLN A 598 8.03 12.09 -4.13
N ASP A 599 7.79 10.81 -3.82
CA ASP A 599 8.41 10.10 -2.69
C ASP A 599 9.94 10.11 -2.81
N ASP A 600 10.48 9.75 -4.00
CA ASP A 600 11.92 9.81 -4.28
C ASP A 600 12.49 11.23 -4.09
N MET A 601 11.82 12.22 -4.69
CA MET A 601 12.26 13.62 -4.62
C MET A 601 12.27 14.13 -3.17
N VAL A 602 11.21 13.86 -2.42
CA VAL A 602 11.07 14.29 -1.02
C VAL A 602 12.15 13.63 -0.16
N ALA A 603 12.39 12.33 -0.33
CA ALA A 603 13.46 11.62 0.37
C ALA A 603 14.84 12.21 0.04
N PHE A 604 15.16 12.33 -1.25
CA PHE A 604 16.48 12.77 -1.72
C PHE A 604 16.79 14.23 -1.36
N LEU A 605 15.85 15.13 -1.62
CA LEU A 605 16.03 16.56 -1.32
C LEU A 605 15.92 16.87 0.17
N GLY A 606 15.14 16.11 0.94
CA GLY A 606 15.05 16.23 2.39
C GLY A 606 16.41 16.03 3.06
N VAL A 607 17.08 14.92 2.72
CA VAL A 607 18.45 14.66 3.18
C VAL A 607 19.44 15.72 2.68
N HIS A 608 19.31 16.13 1.41
CA HIS A 608 20.20 17.15 0.83
C HIS A 608 20.08 18.49 1.56
N ARG A 609 18.88 19.02 1.76
CA ARG A 609 18.65 20.32 2.42
C ARG A 609 19.07 20.31 3.89
N ALA A 610 18.71 19.25 4.63
CA ALA A 610 19.12 19.10 6.01
C ALA A 610 20.65 19.01 6.15
N GLY A 611 21.31 18.24 5.26
CA GLY A 611 22.76 18.16 5.21
C GLY A 611 23.46 19.46 4.80
N GLN A 612 22.84 20.28 3.94
CA GLN A 612 23.36 21.63 3.63
C GLN A 612 23.22 22.58 4.82
N SER A 613 22.11 22.49 5.56
CA SER A 613 21.85 23.37 6.70
C SER A 613 22.76 23.07 7.90
N LEU A 614 22.95 21.80 8.24
CA LEU A 614 23.67 21.38 9.45
C LEU A 614 25.11 20.93 9.19
N GLY A 615 25.40 20.45 7.97
CA GLY A 615 26.70 19.89 7.61
C GLY A 615 26.94 18.48 8.17
N GLY A 616 28.00 17.82 7.68
CA GLY A 616 28.50 16.56 8.23
C GLY A 616 27.78 15.29 7.81
N PHE A 617 26.66 15.34 7.11
CA PHE A 617 25.94 14.20 6.53
C PHE A 617 25.25 14.59 5.21
N GLY A 618 24.78 13.61 4.45
CA GLY A 618 24.08 13.87 3.20
C GLY A 618 23.72 12.59 2.44
N ASN A 619 23.32 12.77 1.19
CA ASN A 619 23.12 11.66 0.26
C ASN A 619 24.44 10.95 -0.07
N ALA A 620 24.35 9.72 -0.55
CA ALA A 620 25.52 9.00 -1.09
C ALA A 620 26.23 9.82 -2.17
N ALA A 621 27.56 9.80 -2.15
CA ALA A 621 28.37 10.38 -3.23
C ALA A 621 28.06 9.68 -4.58
N LYS A 622 28.05 10.43 -5.68
CA LYS A 622 27.70 9.88 -7.01
C LYS A 622 28.40 8.57 -7.37
N PRO A 623 29.73 8.38 -7.11
CA PRO A 623 30.41 7.13 -7.45
C PRO A 623 29.90 5.90 -6.67
N MET A 624 29.24 6.10 -5.55
CA MET A 624 28.67 5.01 -4.73
C MET A 624 27.26 4.63 -5.16
N ARG A 625 26.54 5.50 -5.86
CA ARG A 625 25.11 5.28 -6.18
C ARG A 625 24.94 4.12 -7.15
N ALA A 626 23.87 3.35 -6.95
CA ALA A 626 23.54 2.19 -7.77
C ALA A 626 23.37 2.54 -9.26
N ASP A 627 23.05 3.79 -9.62
CA ASP A 627 22.91 4.22 -11.02
C ASP A 627 24.25 4.41 -11.75
N THR A 628 25.37 4.13 -11.12
CA THR A 628 26.67 3.93 -11.79
C THR A 628 26.79 2.54 -12.42
N LEU A 629 25.93 1.60 -12.04
CA LEU A 629 25.93 0.22 -12.52
C LEU A 629 25.07 0.06 -13.77
N THR A 630 25.53 -0.79 -14.69
CA THR A 630 24.84 -1.10 -15.95
C THR A 630 24.71 -2.60 -16.17
N PRO A 631 24.05 -3.34 -15.23
CA PRO A 631 23.86 -4.76 -15.43
C PRO A 631 23.06 -5.02 -16.72
N GLN A 632 23.41 -6.07 -17.47
CA GLN A 632 22.81 -6.40 -18.76
C GLN A 632 22.85 -5.23 -19.78
N GLY A 633 23.78 -4.28 -19.61
CA GLY A 633 23.93 -3.10 -20.49
C GLY A 633 22.92 -1.98 -20.22
N VAL A 634 22.07 -2.10 -19.21
CA VAL A 634 21.04 -1.10 -18.85
C VAL A 634 21.37 -0.49 -17.48
N ARG A 635 21.39 0.84 -17.42
CA ARG A 635 21.68 1.57 -16.20
C ARG A 635 20.59 1.35 -15.14
N LEU A 636 20.99 0.98 -13.91
CA LEU A 636 20.10 1.02 -12.76
C LEU A 636 19.60 2.45 -12.52
N ARG A 637 18.39 2.58 -12.01
CA ARG A 637 17.88 3.87 -11.55
C ARG A 637 18.20 4.06 -10.07
N TYR A 638 18.33 5.30 -9.63
CA TYR A 638 18.59 5.62 -8.22
C TYR A 638 17.44 6.43 -7.61
N VAL A 639 17.20 7.64 -8.14
CA VAL A 639 16.03 8.46 -7.82
C VAL A 639 15.46 9.03 -9.11
N ASN A 640 14.16 9.28 -9.13
CA ASN A 640 13.51 10.05 -10.18
C ASN A 640 12.76 11.20 -9.55
N CYS A 641 12.85 12.39 -10.16
CA CYS A 641 12.19 13.59 -9.66
C CYS A 641 11.26 14.15 -10.72
N PRO A 642 10.04 14.54 -10.38
CA PRO A 642 9.17 15.24 -11.32
C PRO A 642 9.86 16.50 -11.87
N ILE A 643 9.63 16.81 -13.15
CA ILE A 643 10.32 17.92 -13.83
C ILE A 643 9.96 19.25 -13.19
N THR A 644 8.68 19.49 -12.92
CA THR A 644 8.18 20.74 -12.30
C THR A 644 7.33 20.36 -11.08
N PRO A 645 7.97 20.08 -9.92
CA PRO A 645 7.29 19.40 -8.81
C PRO A 645 6.44 20.35 -7.95
N PHE A 646 6.82 21.63 -7.82
CA PHE A 646 6.27 22.50 -6.79
C PHE A 646 5.02 23.24 -7.24
N ILE A 647 4.13 23.50 -6.29
CA ILE A 647 2.95 24.33 -6.47
C ILE A 647 3.41 25.78 -6.59
N ASP A 648 2.79 26.54 -7.49
CA ASP A 648 3.06 27.98 -7.70
C ASP A 648 4.53 28.30 -8.02
N SER A 649 5.27 27.36 -8.61
CA SER A 649 6.66 27.53 -9.01
C SER A 649 6.90 26.93 -10.39
N ASP A 650 7.77 27.56 -11.17
CA ASP A 650 8.28 27.09 -12.45
C ASP A 650 9.67 26.45 -12.34
N GLU A 651 10.18 26.24 -11.12
CA GLU A 651 11.45 25.58 -10.86
C GLU A 651 11.43 24.15 -11.43
N GLN A 652 12.46 23.82 -12.22
CA GLN A 652 12.58 22.53 -12.92
C GLN A 652 13.85 21.81 -12.48
N ASN A 653 13.84 20.48 -12.69
CA ASN A 653 15.02 19.62 -12.51
C ASN A 653 15.68 19.77 -11.13
N VAL A 654 14.85 19.86 -10.10
CA VAL A 654 15.27 20.21 -8.73
C VAL A 654 16.27 19.26 -8.10
N CYS A 655 16.42 18.05 -8.63
CA CYS A 655 17.39 17.04 -8.18
C CYS A 655 18.70 17.04 -8.96
N GLU A 656 18.82 17.82 -10.03
CA GLU A 656 20.04 17.86 -10.82
C GLU A 656 21.23 18.37 -10.02
N SER A 657 22.39 17.78 -10.25
CA SER A 657 23.67 18.17 -9.63
C SER A 657 23.76 17.99 -8.11
N LYS A 658 22.79 17.30 -7.48
CA LYS A 658 22.75 17.08 -6.02
C LYS A 658 23.15 15.66 -5.65
#